data_e057410870e8f0108bfda00be639c0d6
#
_entry.id   e057410870e8f0108bfda00be639c0d6
#
_cell.length_a   1.000
_cell.length_b   1.000
_cell.length_c   1.000
_cell.angle_alpha   90.00
_cell.angle_beta   90.00
_cell.angle_gamma   90.00
#
_symmetry.space_group_name_H-M   'P 1'
#
loop_
_entity.id
_entity.type
_entity.pdbx_description
1 polymer ?
#
loop_
_entity_poly.entity_id
_entity_poly.type
_entity_poly.pdbx_seq_one_letter_code
_entity_poly.pdbx_strand_id
1 'polypeptide(L)'
;MKNRKLPAAVLACAAVLCIIAAAILYFSSRGAEAVEASAYMEVTAELEAGSELAALPDSSGGVPGMLLAADDAELSLYYNAETAEIAVKDKRTGQIWYSNPAGRNEDTLASGFEKELLSSQLTVLFRDAVGTLESYTNFAQSISSKQFTAESLKNGLRITYTIGDTSAGIDALPQYISQARLEEAVLSKLDAATAKYVATRYYPKDGSPEIMERIDAQVSKPLVLKKMTAAFALAGYSAEDLAQDNAENGIGGGAGTSKPNFIIPLEYRLEEGSLVVKVPVSQVKESGQYQIRSLELLNMFGAADQLTDGYMLVPDGSGSLIRLNNGKVKEEQYVQRVYGPDPNDNSYRRGQVSQNARMPVFGMKAGDGAWFAVIEKGDAIASIAADISGKKNSYNFIHSSYSLRGEDELELYTGATIQEIQLLSEEIYKGDIQVRYSFLNGDKASYSGMAELYRDKLVAEKSLTPLAEEQSIPFYLDMLGAVDKQKSLLGVPYRSEISMTSFRQAALIAGELKQDGIGRLLMRYTGWSGKGVNHSTPDKLKTESVLGSKSELTALRDQLAQAGGTLFPDVAFQQIYHNDGGFTPSSDAARFVTREEAELYPYNRALNRMDMTLGSYYLLSPAKLPYYVDAFMDKYAGFGMEGVSLRDLGNVLSSDFRASRVIQRETAKAIVKEQLDRISQDVGQTMVSGGNAYAWPYADHLINVPESSSGFALTDETVPFYQMVVHGFISYTGAPVNLSDEQDMHTQLLSSIELGSAPYFSWSYEPSSKLKFTHFDSMYATSYKDWYDQAVSMYKEVNEVLAPVQRAQIVNHIRHQEGVVEVQYSNGISIYVNYTGKDVSVQGTAVGAGQYVIEGEPS
;
A
#
# COMPACT_ATOMS: atom_id res chain seq x y z
N MET A 1 -41.66 -62.85 21.51
CA MET A 1 -41.40 -61.52 20.94
C MET A 1 -41.51 -60.49 22.06
N LYS A 2 -40.38 -59.99 22.55
CA LYS A 2 -40.34 -58.92 23.57
C LYS A 2 -40.09 -57.62 22.86
N ASN A 3 -41.12 -56.75 22.75
CA ASN A 3 -41.00 -55.39 22.36
C ASN A 3 -40.21 -54.61 23.41
N ARG A 4 -38.95 -54.28 23.08
CA ARG A 4 -38.15 -53.30 23.82
C ARG A 4 -38.61 -51.91 23.43
N LYS A 5 -39.45 -51.26 24.24
CA LYS A 5 -39.67 -49.82 24.14
C LYS A 5 -38.37 -49.12 24.52
N LEU A 6 -37.77 -48.37 23.60
CA LEU A 6 -36.69 -47.45 23.97
C LEU A 6 -37.19 -46.48 25.05
N PRO A 7 -36.41 -46.25 26.11
CA PRO A 7 -36.86 -45.37 27.20
C PRO A 7 -37.06 -43.96 26.68
N ALA A 8 -38.15 -43.33 27.07
CA ALA A 8 -38.51 -41.95 26.66
C ALA A 8 -37.39 -40.94 26.87
N ALA A 9 -36.50 -41.18 27.81
CA ALA A 9 -35.29 -40.39 28.05
C ALA A 9 -34.30 -40.38 26.87
N VAL A 10 -34.15 -41.48 26.12
CA VAL A 10 -33.26 -41.57 24.96
C VAL A 10 -33.86 -40.76 23.78
N LEU A 11 -35.18 -40.81 23.61
CA LEU A 11 -35.89 -39.99 22.60
C LEU A 11 -35.85 -38.50 22.94
N ALA A 12 -35.96 -38.12 24.21
CA ALA A 12 -35.82 -36.75 24.65
C ALA A 12 -34.39 -36.20 24.47
N CYS A 13 -33.35 -36.97 24.79
CA CYS A 13 -31.95 -36.60 24.51
C CYS A 13 -31.65 -36.48 23.03
N ALA A 14 -32.15 -37.37 22.18
CA ALA A 14 -32.02 -37.27 20.74
C ALA A 14 -32.72 -36.01 20.15
N ALA A 15 -33.93 -35.67 20.65
CA ALA A 15 -34.64 -34.46 20.27
C ALA A 15 -33.91 -33.19 20.69
N VAL A 16 -33.33 -33.15 21.89
CA VAL A 16 -32.51 -32.03 22.39
C VAL A 16 -31.23 -31.89 21.57
N LEU A 17 -30.56 -32.98 21.22
CA LEU A 17 -29.37 -32.97 20.35
C LEU A 17 -29.72 -32.51 18.91
N CYS A 18 -30.86 -32.91 18.35
CA CYS A 18 -31.35 -32.44 17.07
C CYS A 18 -31.70 -30.94 17.10
N ILE A 19 -32.29 -30.45 18.19
CA ILE A 19 -32.58 -29.01 18.37
C ILE A 19 -31.29 -28.22 18.53
N ILE A 20 -30.30 -28.72 19.27
CA ILE A 20 -28.96 -28.09 19.39
C ILE A 20 -28.24 -28.11 18.04
N ALA A 21 -28.26 -29.23 17.33
CA ALA A 21 -27.68 -29.31 15.97
C ALA A 21 -28.40 -28.40 14.98
N ALA A 22 -29.72 -28.33 15.01
CA ALA A 22 -30.51 -27.40 14.21
C ALA A 22 -30.25 -25.92 14.58
N ALA A 23 -30.10 -25.64 15.88
CA ALA A 23 -29.72 -24.32 16.35
C ALA A 23 -28.31 -23.96 15.94
N ILE A 24 -27.35 -24.88 16.04
CA ILE A 24 -25.96 -24.68 15.56
C ILE A 24 -25.95 -24.46 14.03
N LEU A 25 -26.70 -25.26 13.27
CA LEU A 25 -26.86 -25.08 11.82
C LEU A 25 -27.57 -23.75 11.49
N TYR A 26 -28.58 -23.37 12.23
CA TYR A 26 -29.30 -22.10 12.07
C TYR A 26 -28.44 -20.89 12.43
N PHE A 27 -27.61 -20.98 13.49
CA PHE A 27 -26.68 -19.91 13.86
C PHE A 27 -25.43 -19.91 12.98
N SER A 28 -24.96 -21.07 12.51
CA SER A 28 -23.84 -21.13 11.55
C SER A 28 -24.23 -20.67 10.15
N SER A 29 -25.51 -20.76 9.76
CA SER A 29 -26.03 -20.24 8.50
C SER A 29 -26.31 -18.72 8.50
N ARG A 30 -26.20 -18.06 9.66
CA ARG A 30 -26.33 -16.60 9.81
C ARG A 30 -24.98 -15.89 9.96
N GLY A 31 -23.87 -16.56 9.70
CA GLY A 31 -22.56 -15.92 9.57
C GLY A 31 -22.58 -14.93 8.39
N ALA A 32 -21.89 -13.81 8.54
CA ALA A 32 -21.69 -12.85 7.45
C ALA A 32 -21.30 -13.60 6.17
N GLU A 33 -22.04 -13.37 5.10
CA GLU A 33 -21.70 -13.93 3.80
C GLU A 33 -20.36 -13.32 3.34
N ALA A 34 -19.50 -14.14 2.79
CA ALA A 34 -18.17 -13.72 2.38
C ALA A 34 -18.12 -13.59 0.87
N VAL A 35 -17.55 -12.48 0.38
CA VAL A 35 -17.37 -12.30 -1.06
C VAL A 35 -16.20 -13.13 -1.60
N GLU A 36 -16.27 -13.49 -2.87
CA GLU A 36 -15.22 -14.21 -3.58
C GLU A 36 -14.11 -13.27 -4.03
N ALA A 37 -12.90 -13.45 -3.51
CA ALA A 37 -11.75 -12.58 -3.77
C ALA A 37 -11.38 -12.48 -5.26
N SER A 38 -11.61 -13.54 -6.04
CA SER A 38 -11.29 -13.57 -7.47
C SER A 38 -12.09 -12.57 -8.31
N ALA A 39 -13.29 -12.16 -7.84
CA ALA A 39 -14.10 -11.16 -8.52
C ALA A 39 -13.51 -9.75 -8.48
N TYR A 40 -12.58 -9.50 -7.56
CA TYR A 40 -11.97 -8.19 -7.31
C TYR A 40 -10.52 -8.08 -7.82
N MET A 41 -10.04 -9.07 -8.56
CA MET A 41 -8.67 -9.09 -9.04
C MET A 41 -8.64 -8.90 -10.56
N GLU A 42 -8.01 -7.83 -11.02
CA GLU A 42 -7.69 -7.64 -12.43
C GLU A 42 -6.48 -8.49 -12.80
N VAL A 43 -6.69 -9.48 -13.65
CA VAL A 43 -5.69 -10.47 -14.05
C VAL A 43 -5.56 -10.50 -15.57
N THR A 44 -4.34 -10.40 -16.09
CA THR A 44 -4.06 -10.71 -17.49
C THR A 44 -4.10 -12.23 -17.68
N ALA A 45 -5.21 -12.74 -18.17
CA ALA A 45 -5.44 -14.18 -18.34
C ALA A 45 -4.48 -14.79 -19.38
N GLU A 46 -4.27 -14.10 -20.51
CA GLU A 46 -3.38 -14.51 -21.59
C GLU A 46 -2.54 -13.33 -22.06
N LEU A 47 -1.28 -13.60 -22.40
CA LEU A 47 -0.42 -12.59 -23.00
C LEU A 47 -0.89 -12.25 -24.41
N GLU A 48 -0.87 -10.96 -24.76
CA GLU A 48 -1.02 -10.54 -26.16
C GLU A 48 0.04 -11.22 -27.03
N ALA A 49 -0.36 -11.73 -28.20
CA ALA A 49 0.58 -12.34 -29.11
C ALA A 49 1.58 -11.27 -29.61
N GLY A 50 2.86 -11.49 -29.31
CA GLY A 50 3.96 -10.69 -29.82
C GLY A 50 4.36 -11.14 -31.24
N SER A 51 5.06 -10.25 -31.94
CA SER A 51 5.73 -10.56 -33.19
C SER A 51 7.23 -10.47 -33.02
N GLU A 52 8.00 -10.99 -34.01
CA GLU A 52 9.44 -10.81 -33.99
C GLU A 52 9.80 -9.32 -33.93
N LEU A 53 10.69 -8.96 -33.00
CA LEU A 53 11.10 -7.59 -32.80
C LEU A 53 11.97 -7.10 -33.98
N ALA A 54 11.40 -6.25 -34.81
CA ALA A 54 12.11 -5.61 -35.91
C ALA A 54 12.32 -4.11 -35.60
N ALA A 55 13.48 -3.59 -35.96
CA ALA A 55 13.76 -2.16 -35.84
C ALA A 55 12.80 -1.36 -36.72
N LEU A 56 12.13 -0.36 -36.13
CA LEU A 56 11.34 0.63 -36.85
C LEU A 56 12.26 1.62 -37.56
N PRO A 57 11.82 2.25 -38.69
CA PRO A 57 12.54 3.35 -39.28
C PRO A 57 12.66 4.52 -38.29
N ASP A 58 13.88 4.96 -38.01
CA ASP A 58 14.14 6.03 -37.04
C ASP A 58 14.48 7.35 -37.74
N SER A 59 13.56 8.31 -37.65
CA SER A 59 13.74 9.71 -38.12
C SER A 59 14.16 10.67 -37.01
N SER A 60 14.21 10.21 -35.75
CA SER A 60 14.44 11.05 -34.55
C SER A 60 15.91 11.26 -34.21
N GLY A 61 16.82 10.63 -34.95
CA GLY A 61 18.28 10.72 -34.78
C GLY A 61 18.89 9.66 -33.88
N GLY A 62 18.15 8.65 -33.52
CA GLY A 62 18.60 7.42 -32.86
C GLY A 62 19.13 7.57 -31.43
N VAL A 63 19.24 6.43 -30.75
CA VAL A 63 20.04 6.27 -29.53
C VAL A 63 21.16 5.27 -29.85
N PRO A 64 22.45 5.64 -29.66
CA PRO A 64 23.57 4.78 -30.04
C PRO A 64 23.45 3.36 -29.44
N GLY A 65 23.56 2.34 -30.30
CA GLY A 65 23.50 0.92 -29.90
C GLY A 65 22.11 0.40 -29.57
N MET A 66 21.06 1.17 -29.83
CA MET A 66 19.67 0.75 -29.57
C MET A 66 18.82 0.77 -30.85
N LEU A 67 17.80 -0.05 -30.88
CA LEU A 67 16.80 -0.16 -31.94
C LEU A 67 15.54 0.57 -31.54
N LEU A 68 14.91 1.30 -32.44
CA LEU A 68 13.59 1.92 -32.18
C LEU A 68 12.52 0.80 -32.13
N ALA A 69 11.88 0.65 -30.98
CA ALA A 69 10.86 -0.36 -30.73
C ALA A 69 9.42 0.17 -30.83
N ALA A 70 9.21 1.42 -30.42
CA ALA A 70 7.91 2.10 -30.54
C ALA A 70 8.11 3.60 -30.66
N ASP A 71 7.15 4.28 -31.29
CA ASP A 71 7.20 5.71 -31.57
C ASP A 71 5.79 6.31 -31.52
N ASP A 72 5.61 7.40 -30.78
CA ASP A 72 4.37 8.17 -30.76
C ASP A 72 4.64 9.66 -31.08
N ALA A 73 3.68 10.54 -30.83
CA ALA A 73 3.83 11.97 -31.15
C ALA A 73 4.92 12.65 -30.30
N GLU A 74 5.11 12.23 -29.07
CA GLU A 74 5.96 12.91 -28.07
C GLU A 74 7.21 12.11 -27.72
N LEU A 75 7.14 10.77 -27.73
CA LEU A 75 8.17 9.88 -27.23
C LEU A 75 8.62 8.89 -28.30
N SER A 76 9.88 8.46 -28.16
CA SER A 76 10.43 7.30 -28.89
C SER A 76 10.99 6.32 -27.87
N LEU A 77 10.61 5.04 -27.96
CA LEU A 77 11.08 3.94 -27.10
C LEU A 77 12.14 3.14 -27.85
N TYR A 78 13.31 3.05 -27.30
CA TYR A 78 14.45 2.30 -27.81
C TYR A 78 14.74 1.06 -26.95
N TYR A 79 15.33 0.06 -27.57
CA TYR A 79 15.68 -1.20 -26.97
C TYR A 79 17.07 -1.68 -27.42
N ASN A 80 17.88 -2.16 -26.47
CA ASN A 80 19.15 -2.81 -26.74
C ASN A 80 18.98 -4.34 -26.74
N ALA A 81 19.21 -4.97 -27.90
CA ALA A 81 19.00 -6.41 -28.08
C ALA A 81 20.01 -7.30 -27.30
N GLU A 82 21.15 -6.76 -26.87
CA GLU A 82 22.17 -7.51 -26.16
C GLU A 82 22.01 -7.41 -24.63
N THR A 83 21.63 -6.23 -24.14
CA THR A 83 21.56 -5.91 -22.70
C THR A 83 20.15 -5.81 -22.17
N ALA A 84 19.13 -5.95 -23.05
CA ALA A 84 17.71 -5.79 -22.72
C ALA A 84 17.36 -4.43 -22.09
N GLU A 85 18.24 -3.45 -22.19
CA GLU A 85 18.01 -2.09 -21.71
C GLU A 85 17.04 -1.36 -22.60
N ILE A 86 16.28 -0.44 -22.00
CA ILE A 86 15.45 0.50 -22.75
C ILE A 86 15.95 1.94 -22.57
N ALA A 87 15.60 2.79 -23.51
CA ALA A 87 15.72 4.23 -23.40
C ALA A 87 14.46 4.90 -23.96
N VAL A 88 14.03 5.97 -23.32
CA VAL A 88 12.93 6.81 -23.79
C VAL A 88 13.48 8.18 -24.16
N LYS A 89 13.28 8.60 -25.41
CA LYS A 89 13.64 9.94 -25.89
C LYS A 89 12.41 10.81 -25.93
N ASP A 90 12.44 11.91 -25.20
CA ASP A 90 11.45 12.96 -25.31
C ASP A 90 11.76 13.81 -26.55
N LYS A 91 10.89 13.76 -27.55
CA LYS A 91 11.05 14.47 -28.83
C LYS A 91 10.94 15.98 -28.70
N ARG A 92 10.27 16.47 -27.65
CA ARG A 92 10.07 17.91 -27.39
C ARG A 92 11.38 18.60 -27.05
N THR A 93 12.28 17.88 -26.33
CA THR A 93 13.56 18.42 -25.83
C THR A 93 14.78 17.68 -26.37
N GLY A 94 14.59 16.44 -26.83
CA GLY A 94 15.67 15.56 -27.21
C GLY A 94 16.32 14.85 -26.01
N GLN A 95 15.84 15.06 -24.77
CA GLN A 95 16.33 14.38 -23.58
C GLN A 95 16.07 12.88 -23.66
N ILE A 96 17.04 12.09 -23.20
CA ILE A 96 16.95 10.63 -23.20
C ILE A 96 17.01 10.14 -21.75
N TRP A 97 16.04 9.33 -21.37
CA TRP A 97 15.95 8.65 -20.08
C TRP A 97 16.26 7.18 -20.27
N TYR A 98 17.30 6.71 -19.61
CA TYR A 98 17.78 5.32 -19.72
C TYR A 98 17.25 4.47 -18.57
N SER A 99 16.97 3.19 -18.83
CA SER A 99 16.66 2.21 -17.76
C SER A 99 17.85 1.98 -16.83
N ASN A 100 19.06 2.20 -17.32
CA ASN A 100 20.32 1.96 -16.62
C ASN A 100 21.32 3.08 -16.91
N PRO A 101 22.15 3.50 -15.95
CA PRO A 101 23.11 4.59 -16.14
C PRO A 101 24.10 4.29 -17.28
N ALA A 102 24.24 5.20 -18.22
CA ALA A 102 25.15 5.03 -19.36
C ALA A 102 26.62 4.88 -18.93
N GLY A 103 27.05 5.62 -17.89
CA GLY A 103 28.40 5.59 -17.34
C GLY A 103 28.69 4.51 -16.31
N ARG A 104 27.81 3.51 -16.12
CA ARG A 104 27.91 2.51 -15.03
C ARG A 104 29.19 1.66 -15.04
N ASN A 105 29.81 1.49 -16.23
CA ASN A 105 31.07 0.74 -16.34
C ASN A 105 32.27 1.47 -15.69
N GLU A 106 32.14 2.78 -15.54
CA GLU A 106 33.15 3.65 -14.93
C GLU A 106 32.95 3.78 -13.42
N ASP A 107 31.84 3.22 -12.88
CA ASP A 107 31.55 3.23 -11.45
C ASP A 107 32.60 2.41 -10.70
N THR A 108 33.30 3.07 -9.77
CA THR A 108 34.36 2.46 -8.94
C THR A 108 33.91 2.11 -7.54
N LEU A 109 32.67 2.52 -7.13
CA LEU A 109 32.12 2.24 -5.82
C LEU A 109 31.36 0.93 -5.81
N ALA A 110 30.54 0.68 -6.84
CA ALA A 110 29.70 -0.50 -6.89
C ALA A 110 30.53 -1.79 -7.03
N SER A 111 30.20 -2.77 -6.23
CA SER A 111 30.82 -4.10 -6.26
C SER A 111 29.78 -5.20 -6.01
N GLY A 112 30.06 -6.42 -6.49
CA GLY A 112 29.14 -7.54 -6.31
C GLY A 112 27.73 -7.24 -6.80
N PHE A 113 26.73 -7.51 -5.98
CA PHE A 113 25.33 -7.31 -6.26
C PHE A 113 24.98 -5.87 -6.69
N GLU A 114 25.56 -4.86 -6.02
CA GLU A 114 25.33 -3.45 -6.36
C GLU A 114 25.81 -3.10 -7.78
N LYS A 115 26.87 -3.75 -8.26
CA LYS A 115 27.33 -3.59 -9.64
C LYS A 115 26.41 -4.25 -10.64
N GLU A 116 25.81 -5.38 -10.28
CA GLU A 116 24.80 -6.05 -11.12
C GLU A 116 23.52 -5.19 -11.23
N LEU A 117 23.09 -4.54 -10.13
CA LEU A 117 21.94 -3.63 -10.14
C LEU A 117 22.08 -2.49 -11.14
N LEU A 118 23.26 -1.92 -11.32
CA LEU A 118 23.51 -0.86 -12.31
C LEU A 118 23.16 -1.27 -13.74
N SER A 119 23.14 -2.57 -14.05
CA SER A 119 22.82 -3.15 -15.37
C SER A 119 21.48 -3.91 -15.40
N SER A 120 20.71 -3.86 -14.32
CA SER A 120 19.50 -4.65 -14.17
C SER A 120 18.24 -3.79 -14.32
N GLN A 121 17.19 -4.36 -14.93
CA GLN A 121 15.86 -3.75 -15.03
C GLN A 121 14.86 -4.40 -14.07
N LEU A 122 15.21 -5.58 -13.54
CA LEU A 122 14.36 -6.37 -12.65
C LEU A 122 15.21 -7.10 -11.61
N THR A 123 14.80 -7.04 -10.35
CA THR A 123 15.35 -7.82 -9.24
C THR A 123 14.26 -8.72 -8.67
N VAL A 124 14.60 -9.97 -8.42
CA VAL A 124 13.72 -10.98 -7.82
C VAL A 124 14.25 -11.34 -6.45
N LEU A 125 13.49 -11.05 -5.41
CA LEU A 125 13.74 -11.55 -4.06
C LEU A 125 12.91 -12.80 -3.85
N PHE A 126 13.52 -13.87 -3.39
CA PHE A 126 12.85 -15.15 -3.23
C PHE A 126 13.36 -15.90 -2.01
N ARG A 127 12.57 -16.86 -1.56
CA ARG A 127 12.96 -17.80 -0.51
C ARG A 127 13.43 -19.11 -1.13
N ASP A 128 14.58 -19.58 -0.70
CA ASP A 128 15.12 -20.87 -1.12
C ASP A 128 14.43 -22.05 -0.39
N ALA A 129 14.83 -23.25 -0.75
CA ALA A 129 14.29 -24.49 -0.20
C ALA A 129 14.49 -24.68 1.31
N VAL A 130 15.46 -24.01 1.90
CA VAL A 130 15.75 -24.10 3.33
C VAL A 130 15.25 -22.89 4.12
N GLY A 131 14.59 -21.94 3.43
CA GLY A 131 13.95 -20.78 4.04
C GLY A 131 14.78 -19.51 4.03
N THR A 132 15.97 -19.52 3.39
CA THR A 132 16.85 -18.35 3.27
C THR A 132 16.34 -17.40 2.18
N LEU A 133 16.39 -16.09 2.45
CA LEU A 133 16.08 -15.07 1.45
C LEU A 133 17.31 -14.80 0.58
N GLU A 134 17.11 -14.89 -0.72
CA GLU A 134 18.10 -14.61 -1.75
C GLU A 134 17.58 -13.60 -2.77
N SER A 135 18.51 -12.98 -3.51
CA SER A 135 18.18 -12.00 -4.54
C SER A 135 18.88 -12.35 -5.84
N TYR A 136 18.12 -12.37 -6.94
CA TYR A 136 18.62 -12.52 -8.30
C TYR A 136 18.34 -11.25 -9.10
N THR A 137 19.32 -10.85 -9.91
CA THR A 137 19.15 -9.78 -10.90
C THR A 137 18.91 -10.38 -12.28
N ASN A 138 18.07 -9.73 -13.11
CA ASN A 138 17.92 -10.21 -14.49
C ASN A 138 19.22 -10.08 -15.29
N PHE A 139 20.11 -9.13 -14.93
CA PHE A 139 21.41 -9.01 -15.59
C PHE A 139 22.28 -10.25 -15.36
N ALA A 140 22.57 -10.61 -14.13
CA ALA A 140 23.49 -11.70 -13.83
C ALA A 140 22.91 -13.08 -14.17
N GLN A 141 21.62 -13.33 -13.89
CA GLN A 141 21.01 -14.64 -13.98
C GLN A 141 20.16 -14.88 -15.25
N SER A 142 20.07 -13.89 -16.15
CA SER A 142 19.34 -14.02 -17.42
C SER A 142 20.10 -13.42 -18.59
N ILE A 143 20.38 -12.11 -18.58
CA ILE A 143 20.97 -11.38 -19.70
C ILE A 143 22.38 -11.88 -20.02
N SER A 144 23.24 -12.02 -19.00
CA SER A 144 24.63 -12.52 -19.17
C SER A 144 24.70 -13.92 -19.79
N SER A 145 23.65 -14.72 -19.64
CA SER A 145 23.53 -16.06 -20.21
C SER A 145 22.64 -16.11 -21.44
N LYS A 146 22.18 -14.94 -21.94
CA LYS A 146 21.25 -14.81 -23.08
C LYS A 146 19.95 -15.62 -22.90
N GLN A 147 19.43 -15.66 -21.66
CA GLN A 147 18.22 -16.38 -21.29
C GLN A 147 17.03 -15.42 -21.28
N PHE A 148 16.80 -14.69 -22.35
CA PHE A 148 15.64 -13.82 -22.50
C PHE A 148 15.17 -13.76 -23.96
N THR A 149 13.92 -13.42 -24.16
CA THR A 149 13.33 -13.17 -25.48
C THR A 149 12.68 -11.79 -25.50
N ALA A 150 12.69 -11.14 -26.67
CA ALA A 150 12.04 -9.88 -26.89
C ALA A 150 11.07 -9.98 -28.06
N GLU A 151 9.87 -9.45 -27.90
CA GLU A 151 8.79 -9.45 -28.87
C GLU A 151 8.23 -8.06 -29.06
N SER A 152 7.86 -7.70 -30.26
CA SER A 152 7.16 -6.46 -30.56
C SER A 152 5.68 -6.59 -30.14
N LEU A 153 5.18 -5.57 -29.46
CA LEU A 153 3.77 -5.39 -29.12
C LEU A 153 3.22 -4.15 -29.81
N LYS A 154 1.91 -3.96 -29.76
CA LYS A 154 1.31 -2.70 -30.19
C LYS A 154 1.84 -1.55 -29.33
N ASN A 155 2.50 -0.57 -29.98
CA ASN A 155 3.14 0.58 -29.32
C ASN A 155 4.19 0.23 -28.26
N GLY A 156 4.90 -0.90 -28.40
CA GLY A 156 5.86 -1.29 -27.37
C GLY A 156 6.55 -2.61 -27.65
N LEU A 157 7.12 -3.17 -26.58
CA LEU A 157 7.77 -4.47 -26.61
C LEU A 157 7.54 -5.20 -25.30
N ARG A 158 7.65 -6.55 -25.35
CA ARG A 158 7.74 -7.42 -24.20
C ARG A 158 9.11 -8.09 -24.15
N ILE A 159 9.73 -8.08 -23.00
CA ILE A 159 10.93 -8.86 -22.71
C ILE A 159 10.55 -9.93 -21.70
N THR A 160 10.72 -11.20 -22.06
CA THR A 160 10.49 -12.30 -21.14
C THR A 160 11.85 -12.83 -20.68
N TYR A 161 12.14 -12.64 -19.40
CA TYR A 161 13.35 -13.10 -18.76
C TYR A 161 13.17 -14.50 -18.18
N THR A 162 14.16 -15.36 -18.39
CA THR A 162 14.34 -16.61 -17.63
C THR A 162 15.50 -16.39 -16.67
N ILE A 163 15.17 -16.12 -15.39
CA ILE A 163 16.13 -15.71 -14.36
C ILE A 163 16.49 -16.92 -13.51
N GLY A 164 17.74 -17.35 -13.58
CA GLY A 164 18.27 -18.46 -12.81
C GLY A 164 19.01 -19.48 -13.66
N ASP A 165 19.32 -20.62 -13.05
CA ASP A 165 20.05 -21.68 -13.73
C ASP A 165 19.08 -22.64 -14.43
N THR A 166 19.05 -22.55 -15.76
CA THR A 166 18.25 -23.44 -16.63
C THR A 166 18.94 -24.76 -16.96
N SER A 167 20.19 -24.94 -16.50
CA SER A 167 20.85 -26.23 -16.70
C SER A 167 20.11 -27.33 -15.93
N ALA A 168 19.89 -28.45 -16.61
CA ALA A 168 19.25 -29.59 -16.00
C ALA A 168 19.92 -29.95 -14.66
N GLY A 169 19.15 -29.90 -13.57
CA GLY A 169 19.60 -30.39 -12.27
C GLY A 169 19.71 -31.91 -12.23
N ILE A 170 20.09 -32.42 -11.09
CA ILE A 170 20.17 -33.90 -10.88
C ILE A 170 18.78 -34.54 -10.99
N ASP A 171 17.75 -33.77 -10.78
CA ASP A 171 16.32 -34.10 -10.93
C ASP A 171 15.85 -34.32 -12.36
N ALA A 172 16.63 -33.89 -13.36
CA ALA A 172 16.41 -34.26 -14.76
C ALA A 172 16.74 -35.73 -15.07
N LEU A 173 17.27 -36.43 -14.09
CA LEU A 173 17.64 -37.85 -14.20
C LEU A 173 16.85 -38.66 -13.15
N PRO A 174 16.33 -39.84 -13.45
CA PRO A 174 15.61 -40.65 -12.49
C PRO A 174 16.49 -41.02 -11.29
N GLN A 175 15.97 -40.82 -10.06
CA GLN A 175 16.64 -41.23 -8.85
C GLN A 175 16.64 -42.77 -8.75
N TYR A 176 15.50 -43.37 -9.08
CA TYR A 176 15.28 -44.79 -9.19
C TYR A 176 14.73 -45.12 -10.58
N ILE A 177 15.23 -46.18 -11.17
CA ILE A 177 14.76 -46.67 -12.46
C ILE A 177 14.90 -48.20 -12.46
N SER A 178 13.94 -48.93 -13.01
CA SER A 178 14.14 -50.37 -13.12
C SER A 178 15.31 -50.70 -14.02
N GLN A 179 16.06 -51.77 -13.73
CA GLN A 179 17.20 -52.20 -14.54
C GLN A 179 16.78 -52.42 -15.99
N ALA A 180 15.62 -53.03 -16.22
CA ALA A 180 15.08 -53.26 -17.56
C ALA A 180 14.80 -51.93 -18.29
N ARG A 181 14.23 -50.99 -17.61
CA ARG A 181 13.88 -49.64 -18.15
C ARG A 181 15.15 -48.82 -18.45
N LEU A 182 16.16 -48.89 -17.57
CA LEU A 182 17.44 -48.22 -17.79
C LEU A 182 18.14 -48.78 -19.05
N GLU A 183 18.11 -50.08 -19.22
CA GLU A 183 18.68 -50.74 -20.42
C GLU A 183 17.91 -50.35 -21.69
N GLU A 184 16.58 -50.47 -21.68
CA GLU A 184 15.72 -50.23 -22.85
C GLU A 184 15.65 -48.74 -23.25
N ALA A 185 15.41 -47.87 -22.27
CA ALA A 185 15.15 -46.44 -22.52
C ALA A 185 16.43 -45.65 -22.76
N VAL A 186 17.57 -46.09 -22.17
CA VAL A 186 18.81 -45.28 -22.16
C VAL A 186 20.00 -46.04 -22.70
N LEU A 187 20.45 -47.16 -22.05
CA LEU A 187 21.77 -47.71 -22.35
C LEU A 187 21.86 -48.29 -23.74
N SER A 188 20.83 -49.02 -24.23
CA SER A 188 20.78 -49.62 -25.56
C SER A 188 20.81 -48.59 -26.71
N LYS A 189 20.52 -47.36 -26.43
CA LYS A 189 20.49 -46.24 -27.42
C LYS A 189 21.79 -45.44 -27.48
N LEU A 190 22.76 -45.78 -26.63
CA LEU A 190 24.05 -45.08 -26.50
C LEU A 190 25.20 -45.91 -27.06
N ASP A 191 26.30 -45.28 -27.42
CA ASP A 191 27.55 -45.98 -27.70
C ASP A 191 28.08 -46.66 -26.44
N ALA A 192 28.88 -47.70 -26.62
CA ALA A 192 29.36 -48.57 -25.53
C ALA A 192 30.11 -47.79 -24.42
N ALA A 193 30.84 -46.74 -24.76
CA ALA A 193 31.59 -45.97 -23.78
C ALA A 193 30.67 -45.08 -22.95
N THR A 194 29.71 -44.44 -23.58
CA THR A 194 28.70 -43.61 -22.93
C THR A 194 27.73 -44.46 -22.13
N ALA A 195 27.26 -45.58 -22.64
CA ALA A 195 26.42 -46.51 -21.90
C ALA A 195 27.10 -47.00 -20.62
N LYS A 196 28.37 -47.39 -20.71
CA LYS A 196 29.17 -47.79 -19.53
C LYS A 196 29.33 -46.63 -18.55
N TYR A 197 29.50 -45.39 -19.05
CA TYR A 197 29.62 -44.20 -18.22
C TYR A 197 28.31 -43.97 -17.42
N VAL A 198 27.16 -44.08 -18.03
CA VAL A 198 25.84 -43.96 -17.36
C VAL A 198 25.66 -45.14 -16.37
N ALA A 199 25.82 -46.38 -16.79
CA ALA A 199 25.61 -47.57 -15.96
C ALA A 199 26.42 -47.53 -14.65
N THR A 200 27.65 -47.02 -14.66
CA THR A 200 28.49 -46.91 -13.46
C THR A 200 28.07 -45.82 -12.47
N ARG A 201 27.04 -45.04 -12.75
CA ARG A 201 26.46 -43.99 -11.87
C ARG A 201 25.14 -44.41 -11.24
N TYR A 202 24.75 -45.67 -11.49
CA TYR A 202 23.64 -46.35 -10.85
C TYR A 202 24.11 -47.64 -10.20
N TYR A 203 23.50 -48.02 -9.10
CA TYR A 203 23.76 -49.29 -8.42
C TYR A 203 22.45 -49.98 -8.04
N PRO A 204 22.41 -51.30 -7.88
CA PRO A 204 21.21 -51.98 -7.43
C PRO A 204 20.79 -51.49 -6.04
N LYS A 205 19.52 -51.14 -5.88
CA LYS A 205 18.95 -50.66 -4.62
C LYS A 205 18.92 -51.76 -3.58
N ASP A 206 19.33 -51.44 -2.36
CA ASP A 206 19.26 -52.37 -1.23
C ASP A 206 17.83 -52.88 -0.98
N GLY A 207 17.64 -54.17 -0.96
CA GLY A 207 16.34 -54.83 -0.79
C GLY A 207 15.46 -54.94 -2.04
N SER A 208 15.86 -54.32 -3.17
CA SER A 208 15.14 -54.36 -4.47
C SER A 208 16.14 -54.28 -5.62
N PRO A 209 16.94 -55.36 -5.89
CA PRO A 209 18.05 -55.32 -6.82
C PRO A 209 17.63 -55.09 -8.29
N GLU A 210 16.36 -55.26 -8.62
CA GLU A 210 15.76 -54.95 -9.93
C GLU A 210 15.60 -53.47 -10.17
N ILE A 211 15.72 -52.64 -9.14
CA ILE A 211 15.67 -51.15 -9.21
C ILE A 211 17.10 -50.63 -9.07
N MET A 212 17.50 -49.80 -10.01
CA MET A 212 18.77 -49.09 -9.99
C MET A 212 18.61 -47.74 -9.32
N GLU A 213 19.46 -47.44 -8.34
CA GLU A 213 19.51 -46.19 -7.61
C GLU A 213 20.69 -45.33 -8.11
N ARG A 214 20.44 -44.06 -8.37
CA ARG A 214 21.45 -43.09 -8.81
C ARG A 214 22.43 -42.73 -7.68
N ILE A 215 23.71 -42.70 -7.98
CA ILE A 215 24.79 -42.36 -7.05
C ILE A 215 24.88 -40.81 -6.98
N ASP A 216 24.04 -40.19 -6.17
CA ASP A 216 23.90 -38.75 -6.07
C ASP A 216 25.21 -38.02 -5.71
N ALA A 217 26.02 -38.56 -4.83
CA ALA A 217 27.34 -38.04 -4.46
C ALA A 217 28.33 -37.94 -5.65
N GLN A 218 28.11 -38.71 -6.71
CA GLN A 218 28.91 -38.62 -7.94
C GLN A 218 28.23 -37.77 -8.99
N VAL A 219 26.91 -37.95 -9.18
CA VAL A 219 26.15 -37.33 -10.27
C VAL A 219 25.93 -35.86 -10.02
N SER A 220 25.85 -35.40 -8.77
CA SER A 220 25.74 -33.95 -8.41
C SER A 220 26.97 -33.11 -8.80
N LYS A 221 28.12 -33.74 -9.12
CA LYS A 221 29.28 -32.98 -9.59
C LYS A 221 29.02 -32.36 -10.97
N PRO A 222 29.23 -31.06 -11.19
CA PRO A 222 28.79 -30.31 -12.39
C PRO A 222 29.18 -30.98 -13.72
N LEU A 223 30.43 -31.43 -13.85
CA LEU A 223 30.92 -32.13 -15.07
C LEU A 223 30.29 -33.50 -15.28
N VAL A 224 29.99 -34.22 -14.21
CA VAL A 224 29.34 -35.53 -14.26
C VAL A 224 27.87 -35.31 -14.63
N LEU A 225 27.18 -34.40 -13.96
CA LEU A 225 25.79 -34.07 -14.24
C LEU A 225 25.61 -33.67 -15.71
N LYS A 226 26.41 -32.75 -16.21
CA LYS A 226 26.37 -32.34 -17.61
C LYS A 226 26.53 -33.51 -18.58
N LYS A 227 27.44 -34.44 -18.29
CA LYS A 227 27.62 -35.63 -19.13
C LYS A 227 26.48 -36.63 -19.03
N MET A 228 25.91 -36.79 -17.82
CA MET A 228 24.77 -37.69 -17.62
C MET A 228 23.51 -37.17 -18.29
N THR A 229 23.18 -35.87 -18.13
CA THR A 229 22.02 -35.26 -18.79
C THR A 229 22.14 -35.25 -20.28
N ALA A 230 23.33 -34.99 -20.83
CA ALA A 230 23.61 -35.13 -22.26
C ALA A 230 23.42 -36.56 -22.77
N ALA A 231 23.82 -37.55 -22.01
CA ALA A 231 23.65 -38.97 -22.38
C ALA A 231 22.16 -39.36 -22.40
N PHE A 232 21.39 -38.98 -21.38
CA PHE A 232 19.94 -39.22 -21.35
C PHE A 232 19.20 -38.48 -22.49
N ALA A 233 19.57 -37.27 -22.79
CA ALA A 233 19.03 -36.52 -23.93
C ALA A 233 19.38 -37.20 -25.28
N LEU A 234 20.63 -37.68 -25.43
CA LEU A 234 21.06 -38.42 -26.63
C LEU A 234 20.27 -39.71 -26.81
N ALA A 235 19.90 -40.37 -25.70
CA ALA A 235 19.06 -41.58 -25.72
C ALA A 235 17.58 -41.24 -26.02
N GLY A 236 17.19 -39.98 -26.11
CA GLY A 236 15.81 -39.55 -26.32
C GLY A 236 14.91 -39.74 -25.08
N TYR A 237 15.51 -39.80 -23.90
CA TYR A 237 14.77 -39.90 -22.62
C TYR A 237 14.06 -38.57 -22.35
N SER A 238 12.74 -38.62 -22.31
CA SER A 238 11.86 -37.45 -22.23
C SER A 238 11.45 -37.09 -20.79
N ALA A 239 10.81 -35.95 -20.62
CA ALA A 239 10.21 -35.56 -19.35
C ALA A 239 9.06 -36.53 -18.94
N GLU A 240 8.34 -37.06 -19.92
CA GLU A 240 7.30 -38.09 -19.70
C GLU A 240 7.90 -39.40 -19.21
N ASP A 241 9.05 -39.82 -19.76
CA ASP A 241 9.79 -41.00 -19.29
C ASP A 241 10.21 -40.82 -17.82
N LEU A 242 10.74 -39.64 -17.49
CA LEU A 242 11.14 -39.31 -16.12
C LEU A 242 9.95 -39.30 -15.16
N ALA A 243 8.81 -38.72 -15.56
CA ALA A 243 7.60 -38.72 -14.76
C ALA A 243 7.05 -40.13 -14.53
N GLN A 244 7.10 -41.00 -15.55
CA GLN A 244 6.70 -42.38 -15.45
C GLN A 244 7.62 -43.13 -14.47
N ASP A 245 8.95 -43.05 -14.65
CA ASP A 245 9.91 -43.79 -13.79
C ASP A 245 9.83 -43.28 -12.33
N ASN A 246 9.59 -42.00 -12.11
CA ASN A 246 9.37 -41.44 -10.76
C ASN A 246 8.07 -41.96 -10.15
N ALA A 247 6.97 -42.01 -10.89
CA ALA A 247 5.67 -42.50 -10.41
C ALA A 247 5.75 -44.00 -10.07
N GLU A 248 6.38 -44.83 -10.92
CA GLU A 248 6.52 -46.26 -10.69
C GLU A 248 7.37 -46.59 -9.47
N ASN A 249 8.33 -45.71 -9.11
CA ASN A 249 9.22 -45.93 -7.97
C ASN A 249 8.80 -45.18 -6.70
N GLY A 250 7.60 -44.61 -6.67
CA GLY A 250 7.02 -43.95 -5.49
C GLY A 250 7.69 -42.61 -5.14
N ILE A 251 8.41 -42.01 -6.08
CA ILE A 251 8.91 -40.64 -5.94
C ILE A 251 7.74 -39.75 -6.30
N GLY A 252 7.05 -39.24 -5.28
CA GLY A 252 6.04 -38.18 -5.43
C GLY A 252 6.70 -37.00 -6.12
N GLY A 253 6.08 -36.48 -7.14
CA GLY A 253 6.65 -35.37 -7.92
C GLY A 253 7.19 -34.28 -7.03
N GLY A 254 8.48 -34.02 -7.09
CA GLY A 254 9.04 -32.76 -6.67
C GLY A 254 9.92 -32.66 -5.45
N ALA A 255 10.65 -33.69 -5.04
CA ALA A 255 11.76 -33.51 -4.10
C ALA A 255 13.13 -33.58 -4.81
N GLY A 256 13.21 -33.11 -6.03
CA GLY A 256 14.48 -32.86 -6.71
C GLY A 256 15.07 -31.53 -6.29
N THR A 257 16.39 -31.43 -6.26
CA THR A 257 17.13 -30.17 -6.10
C THR A 257 16.99 -29.33 -7.38
N SER A 258 15.75 -28.89 -7.69
CA SER A 258 15.54 -27.89 -8.74
C SER A 258 16.29 -26.63 -8.33
N LYS A 259 16.97 -26.02 -9.29
CA LYS A 259 17.64 -24.75 -9.05
C LYS A 259 16.62 -23.63 -9.16
N PRO A 260 16.83 -22.48 -8.45
CA PRO A 260 15.97 -21.32 -8.61
C PRO A 260 15.89 -20.91 -10.07
N ASN A 261 14.67 -20.85 -10.59
CA ASN A 261 14.40 -20.42 -11.95
C ASN A 261 13.04 -19.74 -12.00
N PHE A 262 12.99 -18.54 -12.59
CA PHE A 262 11.80 -17.71 -12.68
C PHE A 262 11.62 -17.22 -14.11
N ILE A 263 10.41 -17.35 -14.66
CA ILE A 263 10.08 -16.77 -15.95
C ILE A 263 9.20 -15.55 -15.70
N ILE A 264 9.67 -14.36 -16.11
CA ILE A 264 9.01 -13.10 -15.81
C ILE A 264 8.89 -12.27 -17.10
N PRO A 265 7.68 -12.05 -17.61
CA PRO A 265 7.42 -11.10 -18.69
C PRO A 265 7.38 -9.67 -18.15
N LEU A 266 8.04 -8.75 -18.85
CA LEU A 266 8.06 -7.32 -18.57
C LEU A 266 7.72 -6.57 -19.86
N GLU A 267 6.61 -5.83 -19.85
CA GLU A 267 6.10 -5.08 -20.99
C GLU A 267 6.41 -3.59 -20.85
N TYR A 268 6.79 -2.98 -21.96
CA TYR A 268 7.02 -1.53 -22.09
C TYR A 268 6.16 -1.03 -23.24
N ARG A 269 5.35 0.00 -22.99
CA ARG A 269 4.45 0.58 -24.00
C ARG A 269 4.50 2.10 -23.94
N LEU A 270 4.32 2.74 -25.11
CA LEU A 270 4.02 4.17 -25.17
C LEU A 270 2.51 4.37 -25.22
N GLU A 271 1.98 5.07 -24.23
CA GLU A 271 0.56 5.36 -24.10
C GLU A 271 0.37 6.81 -23.64
N GLU A 272 -0.34 7.60 -24.45
CA GLU A 272 -0.70 8.99 -24.12
C GLU A 272 0.51 9.85 -23.70
N GLY A 273 1.62 9.78 -24.47
CA GLY A 273 2.82 10.53 -24.17
C GLY A 273 3.56 10.10 -22.90
N SER A 274 3.35 8.87 -22.45
CA SER A 274 3.99 8.29 -21.27
C SER A 274 4.55 6.90 -21.57
N LEU A 275 5.56 6.47 -20.79
CA LEU A 275 6.04 5.09 -20.79
C LEU A 275 5.23 4.31 -19.74
N VAL A 276 4.53 3.25 -20.14
CA VAL A 276 3.86 2.32 -19.26
C VAL A 276 4.67 1.04 -19.16
N VAL A 277 5.00 0.65 -17.93
CA VAL A 277 5.76 -0.55 -17.58
C VAL A 277 4.84 -1.51 -16.84
N LYS A 278 4.70 -2.74 -17.35
CA LYS A 278 3.75 -3.72 -16.80
C LYS A 278 4.40 -5.08 -16.59
N VAL A 279 4.09 -5.69 -15.43
CA VAL A 279 4.33 -7.11 -15.14
C VAL A 279 2.98 -7.81 -14.98
N PRO A 280 2.57 -8.67 -15.92
CA PRO A 280 1.39 -9.53 -15.77
C PRO A 280 1.76 -10.70 -14.84
N VAL A 281 1.57 -10.53 -13.52
CA VAL A 281 2.09 -11.47 -12.51
C VAL A 281 1.45 -12.85 -12.62
N SER A 282 0.22 -12.97 -13.16
CA SER A 282 -0.41 -14.26 -13.48
C SER A 282 0.41 -15.13 -14.43
N GLN A 283 1.27 -14.51 -15.23
CA GLN A 283 2.13 -15.16 -16.22
C GLN A 283 3.55 -15.44 -15.69
N VAL A 284 3.84 -15.01 -14.46
CA VAL A 284 5.10 -15.31 -13.77
C VAL A 284 5.10 -16.79 -13.38
N LYS A 285 6.23 -17.46 -13.65
CA LYS A 285 6.41 -18.87 -13.27
C LYS A 285 7.57 -19.01 -12.28
N GLU A 286 7.34 -19.81 -11.27
CA GLU A 286 8.31 -20.18 -10.24
C GLU A 286 8.71 -21.64 -10.40
N SER A 287 9.95 -21.99 -10.10
CA SER A 287 10.42 -23.37 -10.15
C SER A 287 10.35 -24.04 -8.77
N GLY A 288 9.55 -25.11 -8.68
CA GLY A 288 9.54 -26.01 -7.53
C GLY A 288 9.25 -25.32 -6.21
N GLN A 289 10.21 -25.37 -5.30
CA GLN A 289 10.09 -24.90 -3.91
C GLN A 289 10.60 -23.46 -3.69
N TYR A 290 11.07 -22.79 -4.74
CA TYR A 290 11.56 -21.42 -4.66
C TYR A 290 10.40 -20.45 -4.84
N GLN A 291 10.15 -19.65 -3.82
CA GLN A 291 8.98 -18.77 -3.74
C GLN A 291 9.41 -17.32 -3.89
N ILE A 292 8.94 -16.63 -4.92
CA ILE A 292 9.17 -15.19 -5.08
C ILE A 292 8.47 -14.46 -3.92
N ARG A 293 9.25 -13.67 -3.18
CA ARG A 293 8.74 -12.76 -2.14
C ARG A 293 8.33 -11.43 -2.75
N SER A 294 9.21 -10.81 -3.53
CA SER A 294 8.99 -9.50 -4.12
C SER A 294 9.76 -9.32 -5.43
N LEU A 295 9.27 -8.35 -6.21
CA LEU A 295 9.93 -7.84 -7.42
C LEU A 295 10.28 -6.37 -7.23
N GLU A 296 11.46 -5.96 -7.71
CA GLU A 296 11.84 -4.56 -7.84
C GLU A 296 11.96 -4.22 -9.32
N LEU A 297 11.35 -3.11 -9.72
CA LEU A 297 11.27 -2.72 -11.12
C LEU A 297 12.10 -1.48 -11.40
N LEU A 298 12.90 -1.54 -12.48
CA LEU A 298 13.62 -0.40 -13.03
C LEU A 298 14.42 0.37 -11.95
N ASN A 299 15.18 -0.34 -11.13
CA ASN A 299 15.93 0.21 -10.00
C ASN A 299 16.73 1.47 -10.35
N MET A 300 17.24 1.55 -11.59
CA MET A 300 18.13 2.61 -12.05
C MET A 300 17.53 3.47 -13.17
N PHE A 301 16.19 3.45 -13.37
CA PHE A 301 15.56 4.25 -14.42
C PHE A 301 15.75 5.75 -14.16
N GLY A 302 16.34 6.45 -15.13
CA GLY A 302 16.60 7.87 -15.04
C GLY A 302 17.53 8.27 -13.90
N ALA A 303 18.33 7.34 -13.38
CA ALA A 303 19.27 7.59 -12.28
C ALA A 303 20.23 8.73 -12.61
N ALA A 304 20.47 9.61 -11.64
CA ALA A 304 21.28 10.81 -11.78
C ALA A 304 22.67 10.62 -11.17
N ASP A 305 23.70 11.09 -11.84
CA ASP A 305 25.08 11.01 -11.40
C ASP A 305 25.45 12.05 -10.31
N GLN A 306 26.71 12.04 -9.89
CA GLN A 306 27.24 12.94 -8.85
C GLN A 306 27.36 14.41 -9.27
N LEU A 307 27.18 14.73 -10.56
CA LEU A 307 27.28 16.09 -11.09
C LEU A 307 25.91 16.70 -11.39
N THR A 308 24.88 15.91 -11.34
CA THR A 308 23.51 16.33 -11.67
C THR A 308 22.83 17.00 -10.47
N ASP A 309 22.34 18.22 -10.67
CA ASP A 309 21.51 18.91 -9.69
C ASP A 309 20.04 18.50 -9.82
N GLY A 310 19.35 18.49 -8.71
CA GLY A 310 17.92 18.13 -8.65
C GLY A 310 17.52 17.47 -7.35
N TYR A 311 16.44 16.70 -7.43
CA TYR A 311 15.91 15.99 -6.25
C TYR A 311 15.05 14.79 -6.68
N MET A 312 14.87 13.87 -5.75
CA MET A 312 13.85 12.82 -5.81
C MET A 312 12.65 13.24 -4.97
N LEU A 313 11.44 13.08 -5.51
CA LEU A 313 10.17 13.25 -4.81
C LEU A 313 9.72 11.90 -4.28
N VAL A 314 9.49 11.81 -2.97
CA VAL A 314 8.93 10.64 -2.28
C VAL A 314 7.60 11.00 -1.61
N PRO A 315 6.63 10.06 -1.53
CA PRO A 315 5.28 10.35 -1.03
C PRO A 315 5.17 10.26 0.50
N ASP A 316 6.22 10.61 1.23
CA ASP A 316 6.25 10.59 2.70
C ASP A 316 5.31 11.65 3.28
N GLY A 317 4.19 11.22 3.85
CA GLY A 317 3.17 12.12 4.38
C GLY A 317 2.61 13.05 3.30
N SER A 318 2.79 14.37 3.46
CA SER A 318 2.39 15.37 2.47
C SER A 318 3.28 15.36 1.22
N GLY A 319 4.48 14.83 1.32
CA GLY A 319 5.52 14.74 0.31
C GLY A 319 6.87 15.22 0.84
N SER A 320 7.94 14.59 0.38
CA SER A 320 9.31 14.98 0.75
C SER A 320 10.24 14.99 -0.45
N LEU A 321 11.27 15.82 -0.38
CA LEU A 321 12.34 15.86 -1.35
C LEU A 321 13.63 15.30 -0.75
N ILE A 322 14.32 14.49 -1.53
CA ILE A 322 15.71 14.06 -1.28
C ILE A 322 16.55 14.74 -2.34
N ARG A 323 17.36 15.72 -1.97
CA ARG A 323 18.23 16.41 -2.91
C ARG A 323 19.29 15.45 -3.43
N LEU A 324 19.55 15.52 -4.72
CA LEU A 324 20.62 14.72 -5.33
C LEU A 324 21.95 15.13 -4.69
N ASN A 325 22.78 14.14 -4.43
CA ASN A 325 24.14 14.37 -3.92
C ASN A 325 24.19 15.12 -2.56
N ASN A 326 23.17 14.96 -1.71
CA ASN A 326 23.06 15.67 -0.41
C ASN A 326 24.12 15.27 0.63
N GLY A 327 24.95 14.27 0.33
CA GLY A 327 26.07 13.84 1.19
C GLY A 327 25.68 13.00 2.41
N LYS A 328 24.42 12.63 2.59
CA LYS A 328 23.91 11.83 3.71
C LYS A 328 24.21 10.34 3.55
N VAL A 329 25.44 9.99 3.17
CA VAL A 329 25.85 8.62 2.81
C VAL A 329 25.85 7.63 3.98
N LYS A 330 25.68 8.10 5.22
CA LYS A 330 25.59 7.24 6.42
C LYS A 330 24.16 6.93 6.82
N GLU A 331 23.20 7.67 6.26
CA GLU A 331 21.81 7.50 6.59
C GLU A 331 21.24 6.26 5.88
N GLU A 332 20.22 5.66 6.44
CA GLU A 332 19.55 4.51 5.81
C GLU A 332 18.87 4.91 4.51
N GLN A 333 18.72 3.96 3.61
CA GLN A 333 17.93 4.09 2.41
C GLN A 333 16.49 4.45 2.78
N TYR A 334 15.89 5.40 2.07
CA TYR A 334 14.45 5.62 2.19
C TYR A 334 13.70 4.41 1.63
N VAL A 335 12.81 3.84 2.43
CA VAL A 335 11.86 2.82 1.99
C VAL A 335 10.54 3.05 2.70
N GLN A 336 9.45 3.20 1.95
CA GLN A 336 8.13 3.36 2.54
C GLN A 336 7.06 2.63 1.74
N ARG A 337 6.17 1.93 2.44
CA ARG A 337 5.06 1.21 1.83
C ARG A 337 3.93 2.17 1.47
N VAL A 338 3.42 2.07 0.26
CA VAL A 338 2.25 2.83 -0.19
C VAL A 338 1.02 2.44 0.64
N TYR A 339 0.27 3.44 1.09
CA TYR A 339 -0.88 3.32 2.00
C TYR A 339 -0.54 2.75 3.38
N GLY A 340 0.73 2.89 3.81
CA GLY A 340 1.21 2.42 5.10
C GLY A 340 1.42 0.90 5.19
N PRO A 341 1.79 0.39 6.37
CA PRO A 341 2.03 -1.04 6.58
C PRO A 341 0.73 -1.85 6.49
N ASP A 342 0.86 -3.13 6.13
CA ASP A 342 -0.24 -4.09 6.23
C ASP A 342 -0.35 -4.59 7.68
N PRO A 343 -1.47 -4.37 8.37
CA PRO A 343 -1.61 -4.82 9.76
C PRO A 343 -1.50 -6.35 9.94
N ASN A 344 -1.74 -7.12 8.86
CA ASN A 344 -1.71 -8.58 8.89
C ASN A 344 -0.39 -9.19 8.45
N ASP A 345 0.61 -8.38 8.15
CA ASP A 345 1.95 -8.87 7.92
C ASP A 345 2.92 -8.36 8.99
N ASN A 346 4.12 -8.93 9.01
CA ASN A 346 5.14 -8.64 10.00
C ASN A 346 5.62 -7.17 9.99
N SER A 347 5.50 -6.48 8.86
CA SER A 347 5.94 -5.09 8.72
C SER A 347 5.26 -4.14 9.70
N TYR A 348 4.00 -4.40 10.03
CA TYR A 348 3.24 -3.60 11.00
C TYR A 348 3.82 -3.68 12.42
N ARG A 349 4.39 -4.82 12.80
CA ARG A 349 4.91 -5.07 14.16
C ARG A 349 6.33 -4.56 14.34
N ARG A 350 7.10 -4.38 13.27
CA ARG A 350 8.53 -4.03 13.31
C ARG A 350 8.82 -2.54 13.50
N GLY A 351 7.88 -1.68 13.21
CA GLY A 351 8.02 -0.25 13.36
C GLY A 351 7.04 0.54 12.53
N GLN A 352 6.66 1.71 13.01
CA GLN A 352 5.75 2.58 12.31
C GLN A 352 6.35 3.98 12.18
N VAL A 353 6.24 4.54 10.98
CA VAL A 353 6.59 5.93 10.69
C VAL A 353 5.51 6.89 11.23
N SER A 354 5.84 8.17 11.37
CA SER A 354 4.87 9.15 11.84
C SER A 354 3.81 9.47 10.79
N GLN A 355 4.20 9.50 9.51
CA GLN A 355 3.30 9.74 8.39
C GLN A 355 3.41 8.60 7.38
N ASN A 356 2.28 8.09 6.92
CA ASN A 356 2.22 7.08 5.87
C ASN A 356 2.24 7.74 4.48
N ALA A 357 2.80 7.03 3.50
CA ALA A 357 2.61 7.38 2.10
C ALA A 357 1.12 7.24 1.74
N ARG A 358 0.50 8.33 1.28
CA ARG A 358 -0.93 8.37 0.94
C ARG A 358 -1.21 8.25 -0.54
N MET A 359 -0.18 8.41 -1.36
CA MET A 359 -0.25 8.46 -2.82
C MET A 359 0.70 7.44 -3.44
N PRO A 360 0.31 6.77 -4.53
CA PRO A 360 1.13 5.78 -5.21
C PRO A 360 2.06 6.44 -6.25
N VAL A 361 2.83 7.44 -5.85
CA VAL A 361 3.62 8.28 -6.76
C VAL A 361 5.05 8.47 -6.29
N PHE A 362 5.95 8.71 -7.24
CA PHE A 362 7.34 9.10 -6.99
C PHE A 362 7.93 9.76 -8.25
N GLY A 363 9.05 10.44 -8.13
CA GLY A 363 9.64 11.09 -9.28
C GLY A 363 11.04 11.60 -9.03
N MET A 364 11.68 12.09 -10.10
CA MET A 364 13.00 12.69 -10.04
C MET A 364 13.07 13.89 -10.97
N LYS A 365 13.57 15.01 -10.44
CA LYS A 365 14.08 16.11 -11.23
C LYS A 365 15.58 15.94 -11.38
N ALA A 366 16.08 15.97 -12.61
CA ALA A 366 17.50 15.87 -12.95
C ALA A 366 17.87 16.94 -13.99
N GLY A 367 18.57 17.98 -13.58
CA GLY A 367 18.85 19.14 -14.41
C GLY A 367 17.57 19.87 -14.84
N ASP A 368 17.43 20.09 -16.16
CA ASP A 368 16.30 20.84 -16.77
C ASP A 368 15.06 19.96 -17.03
N GLY A 369 15.16 18.65 -16.81
CA GLY A 369 14.06 17.71 -17.00
C GLY A 369 13.65 17.02 -15.72
N ALA A 370 12.45 16.42 -15.75
CA ALA A 370 11.98 15.56 -14.71
C ALA A 370 11.16 14.40 -15.28
N TRP A 371 11.09 13.32 -14.53
CA TRP A 371 10.11 12.28 -14.75
C TRP A 371 9.30 12.04 -13.50
N PHE A 372 8.06 11.64 -13.68
CA PHE A 372 7.11 11.39 -12.62
C PHE A 372 6.41 10.06 -12.86
N ALA A 373 6.36 9.21 -11.84
CA ALA A 373 5.79 7.88 -11.90
C ALA A 373 4.52 7.77 -11.05
N VAL A 374 3.50 7.14 -11.61
CA VAL A 374 2.26 6.75 -10.93
C VAL A 374 2.14 5.23 -10.98
N ILE A 375 2.01 4.59 -9.83
CA ILE A 375 1.73 3.16 -9.75
C ILE A 375 0.22 2.99 -9.95
N GLU A 376 -0.18 2.54 -11.13
CA GLU A 376 -1.60 2.42 -11.51
C GLU A 376 -2.23 1.10 -11.06
N LYS A 377 -1.42 0.02 -10.99
CA LYS A 377 -1.86 -1.31 -10.52
C LYS A 377 -0.79 -1.92 -9.62
N GLY A 378 -1.24 -2.59 -8.57
CA GLY A 378 -0.36 -3.17 -7.57
C GLY A 378 0.13 -2.14 -6.54
N ASP A 379 -0.43 -0.96 -6.48
CA ASP A 379 -0.05 0.12 -5.59
C ASP A 379 -0.21 -0.24 -4.10
N ALA A 380 -1.23 -1.03 -3.73
CA ALA A 380 -1.41 -1.45 -2.34
C ALA A 380 -0.37 -2.47 -1.85
N ILE A 381 0.33 -3.14 -2.75
CA ILE A 381 1.43 -4.05 -2.42
C ILE A 381 2.80 -3.44 -2.73
N ALA A 382 2.82 -2.18 -3.15
CA ALA A 382 4.04 -1.46 -3.52
C ALA A 382 4.75 -0.82 -2.33
N SER A 383 6.05 -0.69 -2.45
CA SER A 383 6.91 0.19 -1.66
C SER A 383 7.76 1.05 -2.59
N ILE A 384 8.09 2.25 -2.16
CA ILE A 384 8.98 3.16 -2.89
C ILE A 384 10.29 3.22 -2.13
N ALA A 385 11.39 3.01 -2.85
CA ALA A 385 12.74 3.03 -2.31
C ALA A 385 13.59 4.07 -3.04
N ALA A 386 14.37 4.86 -2.30
CA ALA A 386 15.29 5.85 -2.86
C ALA A 386 16.61 5.86 -2.10
N ASP A 387 17.72 6.05 -2.82
CA ASP A 387 19.04 6.20 -2.21
C ASP A 387 19.87 7.20 -3.03
N ILE A 388 20.94 7.71 -2.39
CA ILE A 388 21.80 8.75 -2.95
C ILE A 388 23.13 8.20 -3.44
N SER A 389 23.75 8.94 -4.32
CA SER A 389 25.10 8.68 -4.81
C SER A 389 26.15 8.67 -3.70
N GLY A 390 27.26 7.96 -3.92
CA GLY A 390 28.40 7.92 -3.01
C GLY A 390 28.24 6.96 -1.83
N LYS A 391 27.16 6.23 -1.75
CA LYS A 391 26.87 5.24 -0.70
C LYS A 391 27.17 3.81 -1.16
N LYS A 392 26.43 3.31 -2.11
CA LYS A 392 26.57 1.96 -2.69
C LYS A 392 27.14 2.00 -4.12
N ASN A 393 26.84 3.06 -4.83
CA ASN A 393 27.27 3.36 -6.20
C ASN A 393 27.35 4.87 -6.41
N SER A 394 27.68 5.32 -7.60
CA SER A 394 27.83 6.73 -7.95
C SER A 394 26.55 7.44 -8.42
N TYR A 395 25.38 6.83 -8.16
CA TYR A 395 24.12 7.33 -8.70
C TYR A 395 23.09 7.57 -7.60
N ASN A 396 22.25 8.58 -7.78
CA ASN A 396 21.01 8.80 -7.07
C ASN A 396 19.89 8.07 -7.82
N PHE A 397 19.08 7.29 -7.12
CA PHE A 397 18.04 6.48 -7.75
C PHE A 397 16.79 6.35 -6.87
N ILE A 398 15.66 6.18 -7.53
CA ILE A 398 14.37 5.92 -6.90
C ILE A 398 13.57 4.94 -7.75
N HIS A 399 12.94 3.97 -7.11
CA HIS A 399 12.19 2.92 -7.78
C HIS A 399 11.06 2.38 -6.92
N SER A 400 10.22 1.52 -7.52
CA SER A 400 9.17 0.79 -6.82
C SER A 400 9.52 -0.70 -6.67
N SER A 401 9.08 -1.28 -5.56
CA SER A 401 9.13 -2.71 -5.28
C SER A 401 7.76 -3.25 -4.90
N TYR A 402 7.49 -4.53 -5.13
CA TYR A 402 6.16 -5.13 -4.97
C TYR A 402 6.23 -6.42 -4.17
N SER A 403 5.57 -6.46 -3.01
CA SER A 403 5.47 -7.67 -2.19
C SER A 403 4.40 -8.60 -2.77
N LEU A 404 4.83 -9.69 -3.41
CA LEU A 404 3.92 -10.65 -4.05
C LEU A 404 3.35 -11.68 -3.08
N ARG A 405 3.93 -11.78 -1.89
CA ARG A 405 3.49 -12.64 -0.79
C ARG A 405 3.50 -11.89 0.52
N GLY A 406 2.54 -12.21 1.39
CA GLY A 406 2.59 -11.78 2.77
C GLY A 406 3.69 -12.51 3.54
N GLU A 407 4.27 -11.86 4.51
CA GLU A 407 5.34 -12.40 5.35
C GLU A 407 5.02 -12.29 6.83
N ASP A 408 5.52 -13.25 7.61
CA ASP A 408 5.41 -13.28 9.06
C ASP A 408 6.61 -14.00 9.68
N GLU A 409 6.75 -13.91 10.98
CA GLU A 409 7.78 -14.59 11.77
C GLU A 409 7.15 -15.55 12.76
N LEU A 410 7.67 -16.75 12.79
CA LEU A 410 7.32 -17.74 13.80
C LEU A 410 8.50 -17.92 14.76
N GLU A 411 8.30 -17.55 16.02
CA GLU A 411 9.26 -17.81 17.08
C GLU A 411 9.11 -19.23 17.63
N LEU A 412 10.12 -20.06 17.43
CA LEU A 412 10.19 -21.39 18.03
C LEU A 412 11.11 -21.39 19.26
N TYR A 413 10.53 -21.71 20.40
CA TYR A 413 11.27 -21.88 21.64
C TYR A 413 11.84 -23.29 21.74
N THR A 414 13.14 -23.43 21.50
CA THR A 414 13.87 -24.69 21.66
C THR A 414 14.75 -24.65 22.91
N GLY A 415 14.13 -24.85 24.08
CA GLY A 415 14.83 -24.76 25.36
C GLY A 415 15.20 -23.31 25.70
N ALA A 416 16.50 -22.98 25.71
CA ALA A 416 16.99 -21.64 26.06
C ALA A 416 17.21 -20.71 24.84
N THR A 417 16.99 -21.21 23.62
CA THR A 417 17.17 -20.44 22.37
C THR A 417 15.85 -20.17 21.68
N ILE A 418 15.69 -18.97 21.15
CA ILE A 418 14.59 -18.60 20.25
C ILE A 418 15.13 -18.77 18.84
N GLN A 419 14.44 -19.52 18.03
CA GLN A 419 14.68 -19.63 16.58
C GLN A 419 13.55 -18.92 15.86
N GLU A 420 13.88 -17.87 15.13
CA GLU A 420 12.95 -17.15 14.26
C GLU A 420 12.91 -17.82 12.89
N ILE A 421 11.71 -18.19 12.46
CA ILE A 421 11.47 -18.75 11.11
C ILE A 421 10.65 -17.74 10.34
N GLN A 422 11.21 -17.25 9.22
CA GLN A 422 10.49 -16.39 8.28
C GLN A 422 9.46 -17.23 7.51
N LEU A 423 8.21 -16.81 7.54
CA LEU A 423 7.11 -17.43 6.81
C LEU A 423 6.72 -16.56 5.62
N LEU A 424 6.42 -17.19 4.49
CA LEU A 424 5.76 -16.57 3.35
C LEU A 424 4.39 -17.21 3.13
N SER A 425 3.41 -16.43 2.70
CA SER A 425 2.12 -16.99 2.28
C SER A 425 2.31 -17.93 1.09
N GLU A 426 1.52 -19.01 1.03
CA GLU A 426 1.63 -20.01 -0.03
C GLU A 426 1.28 -19.45 -1.42
N GLU A 427 0.24 -18.60 -1.47
CA GLU A 427 -0.25 -18.03 -2.71
C GLU A 427 0.48 -16.74 -3.08
N ILE A 428 0.94 -16.69 -4.33
CA ILE A 428 1.47 -15.46 -4.94
C ILE A 428 0.31 -14.56 -5.37
N TYR A 429 0.48 -13.24 -5.25
CA TYR A 429 -0.40 -12.27 -5.91
C TYR A 429 -0.40 -12.52 -7.43
N LYS A 430 -1.57 -12.48 -8.06
CA LYS A 430 -1.73 -12.81 -9.49
C LYS A 430 -2.23 -11.64 -10.35
N GLY A 431 -2.57 -10.52 -9.73
CA GLY A 431 -2.97 -9.32 -10.46
C GLY A 431 -1.81 -8.68 -11.22
N ASP A 432 -2.13 -7.71 -12.05
CA ASP A 432 -1.12 -6.96 -12.78
C ASP A 432 -0.38 -5.97 -11.88
N ILE A 433 0.88 -5.69 -12.19
CA ILE A 433 1.64 -4.54 -11.71
C ILE A 433 1.80 -3.59 -12.88
N GLN A 434 1.51 -2.29 -12.69
CA GLN A 434 1.62 -1.30 -13.75
C GLN A 434 2.08 0.04 -13.20
N VAL A 435 3.11 0.62 -13.84
CA VAL A 435 3.66 1.93 -13.50
C VAL A 435 3.70 2.78 -14.76
N ARG A 436 3.16 3.99 -14.68
CA ARG A 436 3.22 5.00 -15.75
C ARG A 436 4.29 6.04 -15.43
N TYR A 437 5.24 6.24 -16.32
CA TYR A 437 6.27 7.27 -16.27
C TYR A 437 5.95 8.37 -17.28
N SER A 438 5.77 9.58 -16.79
CA SER A 438 5.52 10.79 -17.60
C SER A 438 6.70 11.75 -17.50
N PHE A 439 6.96 12.54 -18.54
CA PHE A 439 8.17 13.37 -18.65
C PHE A 439 7.79 14.85 -18.68
N LEU A 440 8.50 15.64 -17.86
CA LEU A 440 8.28 17.08 -17.71
C LEU A 440 9.56 17.85 -18.04
N ASN A 441 9.39 19.05 -18.58
CA ASN A 441 10.48 19.87 -19.08
C ASN A 441 10.28 21.36 -18.73
N GLY A 442 11.37 22.11 -18.70
CA GLY A 442 11.35 23.56 -18.44
C GLY A 442 10.71 23.89 -17.09
N ASP A 443 9.85 24.88 -17.04
CA ASP A 443 9.20 25.33 -15.78
C ASP A 443 8.32 24.25 -15.14
N LYS A 444 7.84 23.28 -15.92
CA LYS A 444 7.06 22.15 -15.41
C LYS A 444 7.93 21.03 -14.81
N ALA A 445 9.25 21.05 -15.01
CA ALA A 445 10.18 20.09 -14.41
C ALA A 445 10.39 20.40 -12.92
N SER A 446 9.34 20.33 -12.14
CA SER A 446 9.30 20.62 -10.71
C SER A 446 8.27 19.72 -10.00
N TYR A 447 8.34 19.62 -8.67
CA TYR A 447 7.30 18.91 -7.92
C TYR A 447 5.92 19.55 -8.08
N SER A 448 5.86 20.86 -8.32
CA SER A 448 4.60 21.55 -8.64
C SER A 448 4.03 21.07 -9.98
N GLY A 449 4.88 20.92 -11.00
CA GLY A 449 4.45 20.34 -12.28
C GLY A 449 4.09 18.86 -12.18
N MET A 450 4.77 18.08 -11.33
CA MET A 450 4.40 16.69 -11.06
C MET A 450 3.02 16.61 -10.37
N ALA A 451 2.72 17.52 -9.43
CA ALA A 451 1.42 17.60 -8.77
C ALA A 451 0.30 17.98 -9.74
N GLU A 452 0.55 18.96 -10.61
CA GLU A 452 -0.36 19.37 -11.69
C GLU A 452 -0.68 18.17 -12.61
N LEU A 453 0.35 17.48 -13.09
CA LEU A 453 0.20 16.32 -13.98
C LEU A 453 -0.61 15.19 -13.30
N TYR A 454 -0.36 14.90 -12.02
CA TYR A 454 -1.12 13.89 -11.29
C TYR A 454 -2.58 14.30 -11.09
N ARG A 455 -2.81 15.55 -10.70
CA ARG A 455 -4.15 16.14 -10.57
C ARG A 455 -4.94 16.08 -11.86
N ASP A 456 -4.33 16.48 -13.00
CA ASP A 456 -4.97 16.47 -14.30
C ASP A 456 -5.37 15.05 -14.73
N LYS A 457 -4.52 14.08 -14.48
CA LYS A 457 -4.85 12.65 -14.65
C LYS A 457 -6.07 12.25 -13.83
N LEU A 458 -6.10 12.58 -12.53
CA LEU A 458 -7.21 12.25 -11.64
C LEU A 458 -8.53 12.94 -12.04
N VAL A 459 -8.45 14.16 -12.57
CA VAL A 459 -9.61 14.89 -13.13
C VAL A 459 -10.10 14.21 -14.40
N ALA A 460 -9.19 13.83 -15.31
CA ALA A 460 -9.56 13.12 -16.53
C ALA A 460 -10.23 11.76 -16.24
N GLU A 461 -9.78 11.06 -15.19
CA GLU A 461 -10.37 9.81 -14.69
C GLU A 461 -11.64 10.02 -13.85
N LYS A 462 -12.05 11.26 -13.61
CA LYS A 462 -13.17 11.64 -12.74
C LYS A 462 -12.99 11.20 -11.27
N SER A 463 -11.76 10.99 -10.86
CA SER A 463 -11.40 10.73 -9.47
C SER A 463 -11.40 12.00 -8.61
N LEU A 464 -11.26 13.16 -9.22
CA LEU A 464 -11.39 14.48 -8.61
C LEU A 464 -12.43 15.31 -9.38
N THR A 465 -13.32 15.95 -8.63
CA THR A 465 -14.35 16.86 -9.16
C THR A 465 -14.21 18.23 -8.51
N PRO A 466 -14.23 19.34 -9.26
CA PRO A 466 -14.11 20.68 -8.67
C PRO A 466 -15.16 20.96 -7.59
N LEU A 467 -14.74 21.61 -6.52
CA LEU A 467 -15.63 22.01 -5.42
C LEU A 467 -16.75 22.93 -5.90
N ALA A 468 -17.93 22.77 -5.32
CA ALA A 468 -19.02 23.73 -5.46
C ALA A 468 -18.65 25.10 -4.86
N GLU A 469 -19.36 26.14 -5.29
CA GLU A 469 -19.16 27.49 -4.75
C GLU A 469 -19.75 27.61 -3.33
N GLU A 470 -18.92 28.04 -2.39
CA GLU A 470 -19.27 28.26 -1.00
C GLU A 470 -18.75 29.60 -0.54
N GLN A 471 -19.48 30.26 0.37
CA GLN A 471 -19.11 31.59 0.86
C GLN A 471 -18.02 31.57 1.93
N SER A 472 -17.79 30.42 2.55
CA SER A 472 -16.81 30.24 3.63
C SER A 472 -16.19 28.85 3.60
N ILE A 473 -14.98 28.78 4.12
CA ILE A 473 -14.35 27.47 4.36
C ILE A 473 -15.09 26.71 5.48
N PRO A 474 -15.02 25.39 5.53
CA PRO A 474 -15.59 24.63 6.66
C PRO A 474 -14.82 24.87 7.96
N PHE A 475 -15.56 24.85 9.09
CA PHE A 475 -14.97 24.63 10.40
C PHE A 475 -15.20 23.18 10.80
N TYR A 476 -14.15 22.40 10.90
CA TYR A 476 -14.24 20.99 11.31
C TYR A 476 -14.22 20.89 12.83
N LEU A 477 -15.14 20.12 13.38
CA LEU A 477 -15.25 19.90 14.82
C LEU A 477 -15.55 18.43 15.12
N ASP A 478 -14.63 17.74 15.79
CA ASP A 478 -14.89 16.41 16.34
C ASP A 478 -15.46 16.54 17.75
N MET A 479 -16.69 16.05 17.94
CA MET A 479 -17.32 15.99 19.25
C MET A 479 -17.08 14.64 19.88
N LEU A 480 -16.31 14.61 20.97
CA LEU A 480 -16.08 13.42 21.77
C LEU A 480 -17.35 13.10 22.59
N GLY A 481 -18.06 12.06 22.19
CA GLY A 481 -19.32 11.61 22.80
C GLY A 481 -19.12 10.75 24.03
N ALA A 482 -19.36 9.45 23.90
CA ALA A 482 -19.20 8.51 25.00
C ALA A 482 -17.87 7.76 24.92
N VAL A 483 -17.27 7.52 26.08
CA VAL A 483 -16.08 6.70 26.24
C VAL A 483 -16.33 5.64 27.32
N ASP A 484 -15.73 4.46 27.18
CA ASP A 484 -15.77 3.46 28.21
C ASP A 484 -14.79 3.77 29.35
N LYS A 485 -15.22 3.61 30.58
CA LYS A 485 -14.42 3.87 31.77
C LYS A 485 -14.53 2.72 32.75
N GLN A 486 -13.42 2.30 33.29
CA GLN A 486 -13.40 1.35 34.38
C GLN A 486 -13.84 2.04 35.67
N LYS A 487 -14.90 1.52 36.30
CA LYS A 487 -15.43 1.95 37.60
C LYS A 487 -15.31 0.81 38.60
N SER A 488 -15.50 1.11 39.86
CA SER A 488 -15.52 0.09 40.93
C SER A 488 -16.78 0.26 41.78
N LEU A 489 -17.47 -0.83 42.03
CA LEU A 489 -18.57 -0.88 42.97
C LEU A 489 -18.23 -1.90 44.08
N LEU A 490 -18.12 -1.44 45.31
CA LEU A 490 -17.72 -2.26 46.45
C LEU A 490 -16.40 -3.07 46.22
N GLY A 491 -15.45 -2.42 45.51
CA GLY A 491 -14.17 -3.07 45.22
C GLY A 491 -14.17 -3.99 43.97
N VAL A 492 -15.33 -4.24 43.36
CA VAL A 492 -15.46 -5.02 42.13
C VAL A 492 -15.33 -4.08 40.91
N PRO A 493 -14.33 -4.25 40.02
CA PRO A 493 -14.22 -3.43 38.83
C PRO A 493 -15.30 -3.80 37.81
N TYR A 494 -15.87 -2.81 37.17
CA TYR A 494 -16.77 -2.94 36.02
C TYR A 494 -16.53 -1.82 35.01
N ARG A 495 -16.85 -2.07 33.76
CA ARG A 495 -16.81 -1.04 32.70
C ARG A 495 -18.18 -0.44 32.47
N SER A 496 -18.21 0.84 32.20
CA SER A 496 -19.45 1.59 31.93
C SER A 496 -19.10 2.81 31.11
N GLU A 497 -19.94 3.11 30.15
CA GLU A 497 -19.82 4.29 29.29
C GLU A 497 -20.07 5.55 30.12
N ILE A 498 -19.31 6.60 29.87
CA ILE A 498 -19.51 7.95 30.41
C ILE A 498 -19.66 8.93 29.26
N SER A 499 -20.51 9.94 29.45
CA SER A 499 -20.67 11.04 28.50
C SER A 499 -19.56 12.07 28.71
N MET A 500 -18.86 12.39 27.62
CA MET A 500 -17.98 13.55 27.53
C MET A 500 -18.72 14.75 26.90
N THR A 501 -19.62 14.49 25.95
CA THR A 501 -20.52 15.47 25.36
C THR A 501 -21.84 14.78 25.02
N SER A 502 -22.95 15.21 25.58
CA SER A 502 -24.28 14.74 25.18
C SER A 502 -24.79 15.47 23.93
N PHE A 503 -25.81 14.92 23.25
CA PHE A 503 -26.38 15.56 22.05
C PHE A 503 -26.89 16.97 22.32
N ARG A 504 -27.47 17.24 23.49
CA ARG A 504 -27.90 18.59 23.92
C ARG A 504 -26.71 19.51 24.13
N GLN A 505 -25.63 19.03 24.73
CA GLN A 505 -24.43 19.84 24.94
C GLN A 505 -23.74 20.19 23.60
N ALA A 506 -23.70 19.24 22.66
CA ALA A 506 -23.21 19.52 21.29
C ALA A 506 -24.08 20.57 20.58
N ALA A 507 -25.41 20.52 20.77
CA ALA A 507 -26.34 21.52 20.23
C ALA A 507 -26.10 22.91 20.81
N LEU A 508 -25.75 23.01 22.11
CA LEU A 508 -25.38 24.29 22.75
C LEU A 508 -24.13 24.87 22.11
N ILE A 509 -23.05 24.06 22.01
CA ILE A 509 -21.79 24.51 21.39
C ILE A 509 -22.03 24.96 19.93
N ALA A 510 -22.78 24.18 19.15
CA ALA A 510 -23.13 24.56 17.77
C ALA A 510 -23.88 25.88 17.69
N GLY A 511 -24.78 26.14 18.66
CA GLY A 511 -25.49 27.40 18.76
C GLY A 511 -24.59 28.59 19.10
N GLU A 512 -23.63 28.41 20.01
CA GLU A 512 -22.63 29.42 20.37
C GLU A 512 -21.74 29.75 19.16
N LEU A 513 -21.19 28.74 18.48
CA LEU A 513 -20.37 28.94 17.30
C LEU A 513 -21.09 29.68 16.17
N LYS A 514 -22.39 29.37 15.95
CA LYS A 514 -23.22 30.09 14.98
C LYS A 514 -23.37 31.55 15.33
N GLN A 515 -23.58 31.88 16.61
CA GLN A 515 -23.69 33.28 17.07
C GLN A 515 -22.40 34.06 16.87
N ASP A 516 -21.26 33.40 16.97
CA ASP A 516 -19.93 33.98 16.74
C ASP A 516 -19.49 34.00 15.27
N GLY A 517 -20.40 33.62 14.36
CA GLY A 517 -20.21 33.80 12.91
C GLY A 517 -19.62 32.57 12.20
N ILE A 518 -19.58 31.39 12.82
CA ILE A 518 -19.22 30.15 12.16
C ILE A 518 -20.40 29.66 11.33
N GLY A 519 -20.38 29.94 10.03
CA GLY A 519 -21.52 29.66 9.13
C GLY A 519 -21.56 28.24 8.59
N ARG A 520 -20.41 27.56 8.48
CA ARG A 520 -20.27 26.19 7.90
C ARG A 520 -19.58 25.27 8.89
N LEU A 521 -20.34 24.78 9.87
CA LEU A 521 -19.86 23.86 10.90
C LEU A 521 -20.03 22.41 10.44
N LEU A 522 -18.94 21.68 10.21
CA LEU A 522 -18.92 20.25 9.91
C LEU A 522 -18.58 19.47 11.17
N MET A 523 -19.61 18.91 11.81
CA MET A 523 -19.46 18.24 13.09
C MET A 523 -19.36 16.74 12.92
N ARG A 524 -18.16 16.20 13.11
CA ARG A 524 -17.95 14.77 13.36
C ARG A 524 -18.41 14.43 14.76
N TYR A 525 -19.11 13.36 14.95
CA TYR A 525 -19.51 12.94 16.29
C TYR A 525 -18.97 11.53 16.61
N THR A 526 -17.87 11.51 17.35
CA THR A 526 -17.19 10.26 17.73
C THR A 526 -17.84 9.67 18.97
N GLY A 527 -18.01 8.36 19.02
CA GLY A 527 -18.58 7.69 20.18
C GLY A 527 -20.09 7.90 20.40
N TRP A 528 -20.84 8.20 19.33
CA TRP A 528 -22.29 8.41 19.39
C TRP A 528 -23.11 7.11 19.49
N SER A 529 -22.55 6.00 19.06
CA SER A 529 -23.20 4.70 19.03
C SER A 529 -22.77 3.80 20.20
N GLY A 530 -23.51 2.72 20.43
CA GLY A 530 -23.34 1.83 21.58
C GLY A 530 -21.88 1.41 21.83
N LYS A 531 -21.47 1.46 23.09
CA LYS A 531 -20.10 1.30 23.59
C LYS A 531 -19.16 2.51 23.41
N GLY A 532 -19.67 3.61 22.86
CA GLY A 532 -18.89 4.83 22.74
C GLY A 532 -17.87 4.83 21.58
N VAL A 533 -16.69 5.44 21.79
CA VAL A 533 -15.66 5.59 20.75
C VAL A 533 -15.23 4.25 20.16
N ASN A 534 -14.97 3.24 21.00
CA ASN A 534 -14.75 1.86 20.58
C ASN A 534 -16.12 1.16 20.50
N HIS A 535 -16.90 1.55 19.50
CA HIS A 535 -18.30 1.13 19.39
C HIS A 535 -18.48 -0.38 19.16
N SER A 536 -19.70 -0.88 19.39
CA SER A 536 -20.15 -2.21 19.01
C SER A 536 -19.95 -2.45 17.51
N THR A 537 -20.01 -3.72 17.09
CA THR A 537 -19.93 -4.06 15.66
C THR A 537 -20.92 -3.21 14.83
N PRO A 538 -20.56 -2.77 13.62
CA PRO A 538 -21.40 -1.87 12.80
C PRO A 538 -22.83 -2.38 12.56
N ASP A 539 -23.03 -3.71 12.53
CA ASP A 539 -24.35 -4.33 12.43
C ASP A 539 -25.24 -4.16 13.70
N LYS A 540 -24.69 -3.60 14.80
CA LYS A 540 -25.40 -3.35 16.06
C LYS A 540 -25.75 -1.87 16.29
N LEU A 541 -25.91 -1.11 15.23
CA LEU A 541 -26.11 0.33 15.31
C LEU A 541 -27.27 0.72 16.25
N LYS A 542 -26.92 1.47 17.30
CA LYS A 542 -27.83 2.03 18.29
C LYS A 542 -27.18 3.25 18.93
N THR A 543 -27.96 4.31 19.19
CA THR A 543 -27.46 5.48 19.93
C THR A 543 -26.99 5.09 21.32
N GLU A 544 -25.89 5.68 21.79
CA GLU A 544 -25.40 5.47 23.15
C GLU A 544 -26.28 6.24 24.15
N SER A 545 -26.86 5.50 25.07
CA SER A 545 -27.91 6.01 25.98
C SER A 545 -27.45 7.11 26.92
N VAL A 546 -26.17 7.12 27.29
CA VAL A 546 -25.61 8.17 28.17
C VAL A 546 -25.50 9.53 27.50
N LEU A 547 -25.63 9.58 26.17
CA LEU A 547 -25.57 10.83 25.36
C LEU A 547 -26.95 11.45 25.14
N GLY A 548 -28.00 10.64 25.22
CA GLY A 548 -29.36 11.07 24.94
C GLY A 548 -30.13 10.11 24.02
N SER A 549 -31.28 10.60 23.55
CA SER A 549 -32.17 9.83 22.67
C SER A 549 -31.86 10.05 21.20
N LYS A 550 -32.36 9.15 20.34
CA LYS A 550 -32.32 9.30 18.87
C LYS A 550 -32.95 10.63 18.42
N SER A 551 -34.05 11.07 19.08
CA SER A 551 -34.68 12.35 18.74
C SER A 551 -33.83 13.56 19.08
N GLU A 552 -32.97 13.49 20.10
CA GLU A 552 -32.00 14.55 20.40
C GLU A 552 -30.87 14.60 19.40
N LEU A 553 -30.41 13.45 18.93
CA LEU A 553 -29.41 13.36 17.85
C LEU A 553 -29.96 13.93 16.54
N THR A 554 -31.21 13.59 16.17
CA THR A 554 -31.83 14.16 14.95
C THR A 554 -32.12 15.65 15.10
N ALA A 555 -32.45 16.13 16.30
CA ALA A 555 -32.59 17.58 16.55
C ALA A 555 -31.25 18.34 16.38
N LEU A 556 -30.13 17.74 16.81
CA LEU A 556 -28.79 18.29 16.56
C LEU A 556 -28.48 18.37 15.06
N ARG A 557 -28.78 17.31 14.29
CA ARG A 557 -28.67 17.29 12.82
C ARG A 557 -29.46 18.46 12.21
N ASP A 558 -30.75 18.58 12.57
CA ASP A 558 -31.64 19.61 12.02
C ASP A 558 -31.18 21.02 12.35
N GLN A 559 -30.64 21.23 13.57
CA GLN A 559 -30.06 22.51 13.97
C GLN A 559 -28.82 22.86 13.15
N LEU A 560 -27.91 21.91 12.91
CA LEU A 560 -26.72 22.10 12.08
C LEU A 560 -27.11 22.43 10.64
N ALA A 561 -28.04 21.67 10.05
CA ALA A 561 -28.51 21.88 8.68
C ALA A 561 -29.12 23.26 8.49
N GLN A 562 -29.93 23.77 9.46
CA GLN A 562 -30.48 25.14 9.45
C GLN A 562 -29.42 26.23 9.56
N ALA A 563 -28.22 25.86 9.99
CA ALA A 563 -27.08 26.77 10.09
C ALA A 563 -26.10 26.62 8.90
N GLY A 564 -26.41 25.83 7.89
CA GLY A 564 -25.50 25.53 6.76
C GLY A 564 -24.40 24.53 7.10
N GLY A 565 -24.50 23.84 8.24
CA GLY A 565 -23.54 22.80 8.66
C GLY A 565 -24.08 21.39 8.47
N THR A 566 -23.24 20.40 8.70
CA THR A 566 -23.58 18.96 8.56
C THR A 566 -23.08 18.17 9.77
N LEU A 567 -23.88 17.18 10.19
CA LEU A 567 -23.51 16.21 11.21
C LEU A 567 -22.98 14.93 10.55
N PHE A 568 -21.80 14.49 10.96
CA PHE A 568 -21.13 13.28 10.51
C PHE A 568 -20.95 12.28 11.67
N PRO A 569 -21.95 11.44 11.96
CA PRO A 569 -21.76 10.34 12.91
C PRO A 569 -20.64 9.40 12.47
N ASP A 570 -19.71 9.11 13.38
CA ASP A 570 -18.49 8.37 13.07
C ASP A 570 -18.67 6.86 13.15
N VAL A 571 -18.05 6.09 12.26
CA VAL A 571 -18.07 4.63 12.24
C VAL A 571 -16.72 4.06 11.79
N ALA A 572 -16.31 2.94 12.43
CA ALA A 572 -15.21 2.08 12.02
C ALA A 572 -15.76 0.74 11.54
N PHE A 573 -15.25 0.21 10.42
CA PHE A 573 -15.69 -1.07 9.86
C PHE A 573 -14.62 -2.15 9.95
N GLN A 574 -13.36 -1.79 9.79
CA GLN A 574 -12.26 -2.74 9.70
C GLN A 574 -11.68 -3.10 11.08
N GLN A 575 -11.75 -2.18 12.05
CA GLN A 575 -11.25 -2.37 13.41
C GLN A 575 -12.41 -2.69 14.35
N ILE A 576 -12.48 -3.91 14.82
CA ILE A 576 -13.57 -4.42 15.68
C ILE A 576 -13.09 -4.50 17.13
N TYR A 577 -13.57 -3.60 17.96
CA TYR A 577 -13.16 -3.45 19.37
C TYR A 577 -13.98 -4.32 20.33
N HIS A 578 -15.20 -4.71 19.95
CA HIS A 578 -16.09 -5.52 20.79
C HIS A 578 -16.58 -6.75 20.04
N ASN A 579 -16.44 -7.90 20.69
CA ASN A 579 -17.00 -9.16 20.23
C ASN A 579 -18.42 -9.32 20.78
N ASP A 580 -19.35 -8.48 20.32
CA ASP A 580 -20.73 -8.45 20.80
C ASP A 580 -21.73 -8.88 19.71
N GLY A 581 -22.01 -10.14 19.68
CA GLY A 581 -23.21 -10.73 19.13
C GLY A 581 -23.39 -10.81 17.61
N GLY A 582 -22.63 -10.13 16.78
CA GLY A 582 -22.64 -10.25 15.34
C GLY A 582 -21.32 -10.83 14.80
N PHE A 583 -20.24 -10.49 15.47
CA PHE A 583 -18.88 -10.85 15.10
C PHE A 583 -18.39 -12.11 15.81
N THR A 584 -17.82 -13.03 15.06
CA THR A 584 -17.16 -14.23 15.57
C THR A 584 -15.72 -14.24 15.08
N PRO A 585 -14.69 -14.08 15.94
CA PRO A 585 -13.29 -13.99 15.52
C PRO A 585 -12.86 -15.14 14.60
N SER A 586 -13.26 -16.37 14.90
CA SER A 586 -12.87 -17.53 14.10
C SER A 586 -13.40 -17.53 12.67
N SER A 587 -14.55 -16.87 12.38
CA SER A 587 -15.15 -16.78 11.03
C SER A 587 -14.95 -15.42 10.37
N ASP A 588 -14.95 -14.33 11.15
CA ASP A 588 -15.06 -12.98 10.63
C ASP A 588 -13.77 -12.17 10.72
N ALA A 589 -12.86 -12.50 11.65
CA ALA A 589 -11.55 -11.85 11.69
C ALA A 589 -10.66 -12.30 10.54
N ALA A 590 -9.85 -11.39 10.05
CA ALA A 590 -8.73 -11.71 9.16
C ALA A 590 -7.71 -12.62 9.86
N ARG A 591 -6.81 -13.22 9.10
CA ARG A 591 -5.76 -14.12 9.61
C ARG A 591 -4.38 -13.58 9.27
N PHE A 592 -3.45 -13.70 10.20
CA PHE A 592 -2.03 -13.54 9.93
C PHE A 592 -1.52 -14.64 8.99
N VAL A 593 -0.31 -14.51 8.48
CA VAL A 593 0.35 -15.56 7.68
C VAL A 593 0.53 -16.83 8.51
N THR A 594 0.72 -16.71 9.83
CA THR A 594 0.74 -17.82 10.80
C THR A 594 -0.61 -18.54 10.97
N ARG A 595 -1.69 -18.03 10.34
CA ARG A 595 -3.08 -18.53 10.43
C ARG A 595 -3.81 -18.19 11.72
N GLU A 596 -3.19 -17.50 12.64
CA GLU A 596 -3.84 -17.00 13.85
C GLU A 596 -4.83 -15.89 13.54
N GLU A 597 -5.80 -15.66 14.42
CA GLU A 597 -6.75 -14.55 14.31
C GLU A 597 -6.01 -13.22 14.44
N ALA A 598 -6.31 -12.29 13.56
CA ALA A 598 -5.67 -10.99 13.55
C ALA A 598 -6.19 -10.11 14.71
N GLU A 599 -5.71 -10.40 15.90
CA GLU A 599 -5.91 -9.61 17.10
C GLU A 599 -4.70 -8.71 17.30
N LEU A 600 -4.92 -7.40 17.32
CA LEU A 600 -3.90 -6.39 17.41
C LEU A 600 -4.11 -5.48 18.61
N TYR A 601 -3.03 -4.80 19.01
CA TYR A 601 -3.03 -3.77 20.04
C TYR A 601 -2.58 -2.43 19.42
N PRO A 602 -2.97 -1.29 20.00
CA PRO A 602 -2.46 0.00 19.56
C PRO A 602 -0.94 0.06 19.63
N TYR A 603 -0.32 0.66 18.62
CA TYR A 603 1.12 0.79 18.55
C TYR A 603 1.60 1.99 19.36
N ASN A 604 2.53 1.77 20.27
CA ASN A 604 3.15 2.82 21.06
C ASN A 604 4.49 3.23 20.42
N ARG A 605 4.52 4.40 19.77
CA ARG A 605 5.71 4.90 19.08
C ARG A 605 6.88 5.17 20.02
N ALA A 606 6.62 5.67 21.21
CA ALA A 606 7.67 5.94 22.20
C ALA A 606 8.39 4.67 22.65
N LEU A 607 7.68 3.54 22.68
CA LEU A 607 8.22 2.24 23.05
C LEU A 607 8.61 1.38 21.83
N ASN A 608 8.31 1.85 20.61
CA ASN A 608 8.51 1.14 19.35
C ASN A 608 7.95 -0.29 19.36
N ARG A 609 6.75 -0.47 19.94
CA ARG A 609 6.06 -1.78 20.06
C ARG A 609 4.57 -1.61 20.26
N MET A 610 3.83 -2.71 20.11
CA MET A 610 2.42 -2.77 20.49
C MET A 610 2.25 -2.62 22.02
N ASP A 611 1.26 -1.84 22.42
CA ASP A 611 0.94 -1.60 23.84
C ASP A 611 -0.18 -2.53 24.30
N MET A 612 0.20 -3.66 24.86
CA MET A 612 -0.76 -4.65 25.39
C MET A 612 -1.51 -4.17 26.63
N THR A 613 -1.18 -3.02 27.20
CA THR A 613 -1.94 -2.43 28.32
C THR A 613 -3.20 -1.71 27.86
N LEU A 614 -3.26 -1.36 26.58
CA LEU A 614 -4.45 -0.84 25.90
C LEU A 614 -5.32 -2.01 25.40
N GLY A 615 -6.59 -1.79 25.18
CA GLY A 615 -7.49 -2.81 24.69
C GLY A 615 -7.11 -3.31 23.30
N SER A 616 -7.23 -4.62 23.06
CA SER A 616 -7.06 -5.21 21.74
C SER A 616 -8.25 -4.93 20.82
N TYR A 617 -8.06 -5.10 19.53
CA TYR A 617 -9.10 -5.11 18.52
C TYR A 617 -8.79 -6.21 17.48
N TYR A 618 -9.85 -6.72 16.86
CA TYR A 618 -9.70 -7.63 15.74
C TYR A 618 -9.75 -6.86 14.41
N LEU A 619 -8.99 -7.32 13.42
CA LEU A 619 -9.18 -6.88 12.05
C LEU A 619 -10.28 -7.70 11.39
N LEU A 620 -11.28 -7.03 10.84
CA LEU A 620 -12.31 -7.67 10.02
C LEU A 620 -11.68 -8.22 8.73
N SER A 621 -12.03 -9.46 8.37
CA SER A 621 -11.69 -9.99 7.04
C SER A 621 -12.28 -9.09 5.95
N PRO A 622 -11.50 -8.62 4.96
CA PRO A 622 -12.04 -7.83 3.86
C PRO A 622 -13.21 -8.50 3.14
N ALA A 623 -13.23 -9.86 3.10
CA ALA A 623 -14.35 -10.59 2.52
C ALA A 623 -15.68 -10.42 3.26
N LYS A 624 -15.64 -9.98 4.50
CA LYS A 624 -16.82 -9.76 5.34
C LYS A 624 -17.28 -8.30 5.38
N LEU A 625 -16.44 -7.41 4.89
CA LEU A 625 -16.72 -5.97 4.90
C LEU A 625 -18.06 -5.61 4.25
N PRO A 626 -18.45 -6.14 3.07
CA PRO A 626 -19.73 -5.82 2.46
C PRO A 626 -20.93 -6.13 3.37
N TYR A 627 -20.92 -7.25 4.06
CA TYR A 627 -22.00 -7.60 5.00
C TYR A 627 -22.17 -6.55 6.12
N TYR A 628 -21.06 -6.10 6.74
CA TYR A 628 -21.11 -5.14 7.83
C TYR A 628 -21.49 -3.74 7.34
N VAL A 629 -21.05 -3.36 6.14
CA VAL A 629 -21.49 -2.11 5.49
C VAL A 629 -22.98 -2.14 5.20
N ASP A 630 -23.49 -3.22 4.61
CA ASP A 630 -24.91 -3.41 4.30
C ASP A 630 -25.76 -3.32 5.56
N ALA A 631 -25.40 -4.09 6.59
CA ALA A 631 -26.14 -4.13 7.85
C ALA A 631 -26.12 -2.78 8.60
N PHE A 632 -25.04 -2.01 8.45
CA PHE A 632 -24.94 -0.66 8.97
C PHE A 632 -25.85 0.29 8.19
N MET A 633 -25.74 0.33 6.86
CA MET A 633 -26.48 1.25 5.98
C MET A 633 -28.00 1.06 6.11
N ASP A 634 -28.48 -0.19 6.17
CA ASP A 634 -29.89 -0.50 6.40
C ASP A 634 -30.45 0.16 7.67
N LYS A 635 -29.65 0.19 8.74
CA LYS A 635 -30.04 0.82 10.01
C LYS A 635 -29.80 2.31 10.02
N TYR A 636 -28.72 2.77 9.37
CA TYR A 636 -28.31 4.16 9.32
C TYR A 636 -29.35 5.01 8.55
N ALA A 637 -29.92 4.49 7.47
CA ALA A 637 -31.02 5.12 6.75
C ALA A 637 -32.17 5.57 7.67
N GLY A 638 -32.45 4.79 8.71
CA GLY A 638 -33.50 5.11 9.70
C GLY A 638 -33.19 6.35 10.57
N PHE A 639 -31.95 6.86 10.57
CA PHE A 639 -31.58 8.10 11.27
C PHE A 639 -31.74 9.34 10.39
N GLY A 640 -31.84 9.18 9.06
CA GLY A 640 -31.99 10.28 8.11
C GLY A 640 -30.82 11.25 8.13
N MET A 641 -29.61 10.77 8.36
CA MET A 641 -28.39 11.59 8.35
C MET A 641 -27.97 11.89 6.93
N GLU A 642 -27.51 13.11 6.67
CA GLU A 642 -26.96 13.54 5.38
C GLU A 642 -25.46 13.27 5.29
N GLY A 643 -24.75 13.15 6.42
CA GLY A 643 -23.32 12.90 6.50
C GLY A 643 -22.99 11.61 7.22
N VAL A 644 -21.84 11.00 6.90
CA VAL A 644 -21.21 9.90 7.64
C VAL A 644 -19.70 10.12 7.72
N SER A 645 -19.09 9.84 8.89
CA SER A 645 -17.63 9.83 9.02
C SER A 645 -17.09 8.41 9.01
N LEU A 646 -16.16 8.13 8.07
CA LEU A 646 -15.53 6.84 7.85
C LEU A 646 -14.14 6.82 8.48
N ARG A 647 -14.03 6.19 9.66
CA ARG A 647 -12.82 6.25 10.49
C ARG A 647 -11.64 5.51 9.88
N ASP A 648 -11.87 4.33 9.28
CA ASP A 648 -10.82 3.39 8.91
C ASP A 648 -10.80 2.98 7.42
N LEU A 649 -11.87 3.18 6.65
CA LEU A 649 -11.91 2.80 5.23
C LEU A 649 -10.95 3.61 4.35
N GLY A 650 -10.59 4.83 4.75
CA GLY A 650 -9.68 5.71 4.00
C GLY A 650 -8.21 5.61 4.43
N ASN A 651 -7.86 4.82 5.45
CA ASN A 651 -6.49 4.79 5.97
C ASN A 651 -5.99 3.41 6.41
N VAL A 652 -6.86 2.46 6.66
CA VAL A 652 -6.49 1.08 7.01
C VAL A 652 -6.73 0.18 5.80
N LEU A 653 -5.74 -0.62 5.46
CA LEU A 653 -5.83 -1.57 4.36
C LEU A 653 -5.08 -2.84 4.74
N SER A 654 -5.81 -3.93 4.95
CA SER A 654 -5.28 -5.20 5.45
C SER A 654 -5.56 -6.36 4.50
N SER A 655 -4.63 -7.31 4.44
CA SER A 655 -4.82 -8.61 3.81
C SER A 655 -5.58 -9.59 4.74
N ASP A 656 -5.93 -10.77 4.24
CA ASP A 656 -6.43 -11.91 5.02
C ASP A 656 -5.78 -13.20 4.51
N PHE A 657 -4.96 -13.83 5.34
CA PHE A 657 -4.24 -15.06 4.97
C PHE A 657 -4.96 -16.33 5.41
N ARG A 658 -6.28 -16.34 5.42
CA ARG A 658 -7.10 -17.52 5.69
C ARG A 658 -6.84 -18.61 4.65
N ALA A 659 -6.48 -19.83 5.08
CA ALA A 659 -6.07 -20.92 4.18
C ALA A 659 -7.09 -21.26 3.09
N SER A 660 -8.39 -21.17 3.39
CA SER A 660 -9.45 -21.44 2.40
C SER A 660 -9.70 -20.29 1.41
N ARG A 661 -9.16 -19.08 1.68
CA ARG A 661 -9.41 -17.87 0.89
C ARG A 661 -8.41 -16.78 1.28
N VAL A 662 -7.28 -16.73 0.61
CA VAL A 662 -6.32 -15.66 0.77
C VAL A 662 -6.82 -14.41 0.06
N ILE A 663 -6.79 -13.28 0.75
CA ILE A 663 -7.07 -11.96 0.17
C ILE A 663 -5.81 -11.12 0.31
N GLN A 664 -5.16 -10.88 -0.81
CA GLN A 664 -4.02 -9.97 -0.86
C GLN A 664 -4.48 -8.52 -0.71
N ARG A 665 -3.60 -7.66 -0.22
CA ARG A 665 -3.90 -6.27 0.10
C ARG A 665 -4.45 -5.46 -1.10
N GLU A 666 -4.01 -5.75 -2.32
CA GLU A 666 -4.55 -5.13 -3.54
C GLU A 666 -6.01 -5.52 -3.78
N THR A 667 -6.35 -6.78 -3.57
CA THR A 667 -7.75 -7.26 -3.64
C THR A 667 -8.60 -6.64 -2.53
N ALA A 668 -8.04 -6.51 -1.32
CA ALA A 668 -8.71 -5.83 -0.22
C ALA A 668 -9.02 -4.36 -0.56
N LYS A 669 -8.10 -3.65 -1.22
CA LYS A 669 -8.32 -2.28 -1.72
C LYS A 669 -9.52 -2.20 -2.67
N ALA A 670 -9.65 -3.14 -3.60
CA ALA A 670 -10.78 -3.18 -4.52
C ALA A 670 -12.11 -3.38 -3.78
N ILE A 671 -12.16 -4.26 -2.78
CA ILE A 671 -13.34 -4.47 -1.93
C ILE A 671 -13.68 -3.18 -1.15
N VAL A 672 -12.68 -2.53 -0.55
CA VAL A 672 -12.88 -1.28 0.20
C VAL A 672 -13.41 -0.17 -0.72
N LYS A 673 -12.87 -0.04 -1.93
CA LYS A 673 -13.35 0.95 -2.92
C LYS A 673 -14.81 0.75 -3.27
N GLU A 674 -15.25 -0.49 -3.48
CA GLU A 674 -16.66 -0.79 -3.76
C GLU A 674 -17.56 -0.38 -2.57
N GLN A 675 -17.10 -0.60 -1.33
CA GLN A 675 -17.89 -0.21 -0.17
C GLN A 675 -17.91 1.32 0.03
N LEU A 676 -16.81 2.02 -0.26
CA LEU A 676 -16.76 3.47 -0.28
C LEU A 676 -17.72 4.06 -1.33
N ASP A 677 -17.71 3.49 -2.54
CA ASP A 677 -18.62 3.89 -3.63
C ASP A 677 -20.08 3.72 -3.21
N ARG A 678 -20.43 2.57 -2.65
CA ARG A 678 -21.77 2.29 -2.15
C ARG A 678 -22.22 3.28 -1.07
N ILE A 679 -21.37 3.53 -0.07
CA ILE A 679 -21.69 4.46 1.02
C ILE A 679 -21.89 5.87 0.46
N SER A 680 -21.02 6.32 -0.45
CA SER A 680 -21.12 7.66 -1.06
C SER A 680 -22.38 7.85 -1.91
N GLN A 681 -22.91 6.78 -2.51
CA GLN A 681 -24.18 6.84 -3.26
C GLN A 681 -25.41 6.90 -2.35
N ASP A 682 -25.36 6.28 -1.16
CA ASP A 682 -26.48 6.17 -0.23
C ASP A 682 -26.56 7.33 0.78
N VAL A 683 -25.46 8.05 0.99
CA VAL A 683 -25.36 9.19 1.95
C VAL A 683 -24.99 10.45 1.18
N GLY A 684 -25.58 11.58 1.56
CA GLY A 684 -25.36 12.86 0.85
C GLY A 684 -23.95 13.39 0.91
N GLN A 685 -23.21 13.15 2.02
CA GLN A 685 -21.81 13.58 2.20
C GLN A 685 -21.00 12.54 2.98
N THR A 686 -19.75 12.35 2.57
CA THR A 686 -18.80 11.47 3.26
C THR A 686 -17.62 12.25 3.80
N MET A 687 -17.23 11.94 5.03
CA MET A 687 -16.02 12.47 5.68
C MET A 687 -15.07 11.31 5.92
N VAL A 688 -13.94 11.29 5.21
CA VAL A 688 -12.98 10.18 5.24
C VAL A 688 -11.75 10.57 6.05
N SER A 689 -11.39 9.74 7.04
CA SER A 689 -10.19 9.95 7.85
C SER A 689 -8.94 9.37 7.17
N GLY A 690 -7.83 10.11 7.20
CA GLY A 690 -6.51 9.71 6.72
C GLY A 690 -6.27 9.92 5.23
N GLY A 691 -7.27 9.79 4.38
CA GLY A 691 -7.26 10.24 2.98
C GLY A 691 -6.23 9.58 2.05
N ASN A 692 -6.09 8.24 2.05
CA ASN A 692 -5.35 7.53 1.00
C ASN A 692 -5.96 7.81 -0.38
N ALA A 693 -5.15 7.92 -1.42
CA ALA A 693 -5.60 8.33 -2.76
C ALA A 693 -6.72 7.45 -3.35
N TYR A 694 -6.78 6.16 -3.00
CA TYR A 694 -7.87 5.29 -3.44
C TYR A 694 -9.26 5.70 -2.92
N ALA A 695 -9.32 6.49 -1.84
CA ALA A 695 -10.57 6.94 -1.23
C ALA A 695 -11.06 8.30 -1.75
N TRP A 696 -10.22 9.07 -2.47
CA TRP A 696 -10.56 10.42 -2.94
C TRP A 696 -11.83 10.50 -3.80
N PRO A 697 -12.09 9.56 -4.74
CA PRO A 697 -13.30 9.62 -5.56
C PRO A 697 -14.63 9.56 -4.77
N TYR A 698 -14.55 9.14 -3.51
CA TYR A 698 -15.71 8.86 -2.64
C TYR A 698 -15.78 9.80 -1.43
N ALA A 699 -14.90 10.82 -1.37
CA ALA A 699 -14.78 11.71 -0.22
C ALA A 699 -15.19 13.14 -0.56
N ASP A 700 -16.18 13.69 0.14
CA ASP A 700 -16.49 15.12 0.11
C ASP A 700 -15.58 15.91 1.06
N HIS A 701 -15.17 15.26 2.14
CA HIS A 701 -14.29 15.83 3.15
C HIS A 701 -13.19 14.85 3.55
N LEU A 702 -11.97 15.36 3.70
CA LEU A 702 -10.84 14.60 4.23
C LEU A 702 -10.39 15.20 5.56
N ILE A 703 -10.28 14.39 6.59
CA ILE A 703 -9.74 14.79 7.89
C ILE A 703 -8.49 13.95 8.24
N ASN A 704 -7.65 14.48 9.11
CA ASN A 704 -6.38 13.85 9.48
C ASN A 704 -5.48 13.58 8.24
N VAL A 705 -5.52 14.48 7.25
CA VAL A 705 -4.57 14.39 6.13
C VAL A 705 -3.16 14.74 6.62
N PRO A 706 -2.11 14.24 5.96
CA PRO A 706 -0.75 14.60 6.35
C PRO A 706 -0.45 16.07 6.05
N GLU A 707 0.01 16.81 7.03
CA GLU A 707 0.49 18.20 6.91
C GLU A 707 2.01 18.30 7.04
N SER A 708 2.66 17.17 7.28
CA SER A 708 4.10 17.05 7.41
C SER A 708 4.59 15.72 6.83
N SER A 709 5.89 15.47 6.92
CA SER A 709 6.53 14.21 6.57
C SER A 709 6.94 13.43 7.82
N SER A 710 7.42 12.19 7.64
CA SER A 710 7.99 11.39 8.73
C SER A 710 9.37 11.88 9.20
N GLY A 711 10.02 12.73 8.41
CA GLY A 711 11.36 13.24 8.74
C GLY A 711 12.43 12.15 8.67
N PHE A 712 12.38 11.30 7.64
CA PHE A 712 13.48 10.36 7.39
C PHE A 712 14.81 11.09 7.30
N ALA A 713 15.87 10.51 7.89
CA ALA A 713 17.17 11.16 7.91
C ALA A 713 17.73 11.48 6.52
N LEU A 714 17.37 10.68 5.52
CA LEU A 714 17.77 10.88 4.13
C LEU A 714 17.06 12.06 3.45
N THR A 715 15.81 12.41 3.88
CA THR A 715 15.04 13.53 3.28
C THR A 715 15.60 14.89 3.68
N ASP A 716 15.44 15.89 2.83
CA ASP A 716 15.95 17.25 3.04
C ASP A 716 14.86 18.28 3.27
N GLU A 717 13.66 18.03 2.70
CA GLU A 717 12.61 19.04 2.68
C GLU A 717 11.23 18.39 2.62
N THR A 718 10.29 18.89 3.41
CA THR A 718 8.86 18.55 3.29
C THR A 718 8.20 19.52 2.32
N VAL A 719 7.34 19.01 1.44
CA VAL A 719 6.58 19.80 0.47
C VAL A 719 5.09 19.43 0.53
N PRO A 720 4.17 20.39 0.27
CA PRO A 720 2.73 20.13 0.35
C PRO A 720 2.19 19.46 -0.91
N PHE A 721 2.86 18.43 -1.41
CA PHE A 721 2.49 17.76 -2.65
C PHE A 721 1.07 17.19 -2.61
N TYR A 722 0.66 16.60 -1.46
CA TYR A 722 -0.69 16.10 -1.24
C TYR A 722 -1.72 17.22 -1.42
N GLN A 723 -1.50 18.35 -0.74
CA GLN A 723 -2.39 19.52 -0.80
C GLN A 723 -2.46 20.09 -2.21
N MET A 724 -1.34 20.18 -2.90
CA MET A 724 -1.29 20.64 -4.30
C MET A 724 -2.12 19.78 -5.24
N VAL A 725 -2.29 18.51 -4.95
CA VAL A 725 -3.13 17.60 -5.76
C VAL A 725 -4.61 17.78 -5.44
N VAL A 726 -5.01 17.85 -4.16
CA VAL A 726 -6.43 17.79 -3.77
C VAL A 726 -7.10 19.15 -3.59
N HIS A 727 -6.34 20.24 -3.43
CA HIS A 727 -6.90 21.59 -3.19
C HIS A 727 -7.72 22.07 -4.39
N GLY A 728 -8.91 22.60 -4.12
CA GLY A 728 -9.89 22.99 -5.13
C GLY A 728 -10.84 21.86 -5.55
N PHE A 729 -10.62 20.62 -5.08
CA PHE A 729 -11.42 19.45 -5.44
C PHE A 729 -12.07 18.76 -4.22
N ILE A 730 -11.36 18.64 -3.12
CA ILE A 730 -11.89 18.05 -1.89
C ILE A 730 -11.58 19.00 -0.74
N SER A 731 -12.55 19.28 0.13
CA SER A 731 -12.27 20.05 1.35
C SER A 731 -11.52 19.18 2.35
N TYR A 732 -10.46 19.72 2.96
CA TYR A 732 -9.61 18.92 3.86
C TYR A 732 -9.12 19.68 5.08
N THR A 733 -8.66 18.92 6.06
CA THR A 733 -7.96 19.39 7.25
C THR A 733 -6.98 18.35 7.79
N GLY A 734 -5.94 18.82 8.46
CA GLY A 734 -4.97 17.98 9.16
C GLY A 734 -5.48 17.34 10.44
N ALA A 735 -4.61 17.17 11.41
CA ALA A 735 -4.96 16.71 12.75
C ALA A 735 -5.65 17.84 13.56
N PRO A 736 -6.44 17.50 14.61
CA PRO A 736 -7.03 18.51 15.47
C PRO A 736 -5.97 19.43 16.12
N VAL A 737 -6.12 20.73 15.92
CA VAL A 737 -5.22 21.79 16.40
C VAL A 737 -4.90 21.64 17.89
N ASN A 738 -5.91 21.39 18.71
CA ASN A 738 -5.78 21.24 20.15
C ASN A 738 -5.17 19.90 20.63
N LEU A 739 -4.92 18.98 19.71
CA LEU A 739 -4.27 17.69 19.98
C LEU A 739 -2.94 17.53 19.19
N SER A 740 -2.48 18.59 18.54
CA SER A 740 -1.22 18.63 17.80
C SER A 740 0.00 18.60 18.72
N ASP A 741 1.11 18.06 18.25
CA ASP A 741 2.42 18.16 18.91
C ASP A 741 2.98 19.60 18.83
N GLU A 742 2.59 20.37 17.81
CA GLU A 742 2.87 21.81 17.73
C GLU A 742 1.97 22.57 18.70
N GLN A 743 2.54 23.29 19.65
CA GLN A 743 1.80 23.99 20.70
C GLN A 743 1.60 25.48 20.39
N ASP A 744 2.33 26.03 19.43
CA ASP A 744 2.17 27.42 19.03
C ASP A 744 1.00 27.57 18.04
N MET A 745 -0.11 28.13 18.52
CA MET A 745 -1.31 28.41 17.74
C MET A 745 -1.04 29.30 16.53
N HIS A 746 -0.07 30.21 16.64
CA HIS A 746 0.25 31.10 15.54
C HIS A 746 1.00 30.36 14.43
N THR A 747 1.93 29.48 14.78
CA THR A 747 2.59 28.58 13.82
C THR A 747 1.56 27.68 13.14
N GLN A 748 0.59 27.13 13.88
CA GLN A 748 -0.49 26.33 13.29
C GLN A 748 -1.39 27.13 12.35
N LEU A 749 -1.69 28.39 12.67
CA LEU A 749 -2.44 29.31 11.79
C LEU A 749 -1.69 29.54 10.48
N LEU A 750 -0.38 29.87 10.55
CA LEU A 750 0.45 30.05 9.37
C LEU A 750 0.52 28.76 8.51
N SER A 751 0.63 27.60 9.16
CA SER A 751 0.61 26.31 8.47
C SER A 751 -0.73 26.05 7.77
N SER A 752 -1.85 26.36 8.43
CA SER A 752 -3.18 26.25 7.80
C SER A 752 -3.28 27.11 6.53
N ILE A 753 -2.72 28.33 6.57
CA ILE A 753 -2.70 29.26 5.45
C ILE A 753 -1.80 28.74 4.31
N GLU A 754 -0.58 28.27 4.62
CA GLU A 754 0.34 27.70 3.63
C GLU A 754 -0.28 26.49 2.93
N LEU A 755 -0.86 25.59 3.73
CA LEU A 755 -1.37 24.31 3.23
C LEU A 755 -2.78 24.39 2.64
N GLY A 756 -3.47 25.54 2.74
CA GLY A 756 -4.87 25.67 2.35
C GLY A 756 -5.81 24.77 3.19
N SER A 757 -5.41 24.45 4.42
CA SER A 757 -6.07 23.51 5.33
C SER A 757 -7.06 24.24 6.25
N ALA A 758 -8.30 23.73 6.35
CA ALA A 758 -9.31 24.35 7.20
C ALA A 758 -9.05 24.02 8.69
N PRO A 759 -9.47 24.91 9.63
CA PRO A 759 -9.31 24.66 11.06
C PRO A 759 -10.11 23.44 11.54
N TYR A 760 -9.49 22.60 12.37
CA TYR A 760 -10.08 21.40 12.95
C TYR A 760 -9.77 21.29 14.44
N PHE A 761 -10.81 21.07 15.24
CA PHE A 761 -10.70 20.88 16.69
C PHE A 761 -11.41 19.62 17.14
N SER A 762 -10.92 18.98 18.21
CA SER A 762 -11.59 17.86 18.87
C SER A 762 -12.00 18.29 20.28
N TRP A 763 -13.31 18.36 20.54
CA TRP A 763 -13.83 18.93 21.77
C TRP A 763 -14.67 17.98 22.59
N SER A 764 -14.65 18.20 23.90
CA SER A 764 -15.60 17.67 24.86
C SER A 764 -16.22 18.80 25.68
N TYR A 765 -17.51 18.67 26.01
CA TYR A 765 -18.20 19.60 26.89
C TYR A 765 -17.71 19.44 28.33
N GLU A 766 -17.54 18.20 28.76
CA GLU A 766 -17.01 17.85 30.05
C GLU A 766 -15.49 18.02 30.09
N PRO A 767 -14.92 18.35 31.25
CA PRO A 767 -13.50 18.54 31.38
C PRO A 767 -12.74 17.26 31.06
N SER A 768 -11.62 17.39 30.34
CA SER A 768 -10.76 16.26 29.92
C SER A 768 -10.22 15.42 31.09
N SER A 769 -10.21 15.96 32.31
CA SER A 769 -9.87 15.18 33.52
C SER A 769 -10.80 13.97 33.77
N LYS A 770 -12.00 13.93 33.16
CA LYS A 770 -12.88 12.76 33.19
C LYS A 770 -12.31 11.57 32.41
N LEU A 771 -11.43 11.82 31.41
CA LEU A 771 -10.75 10.79 30.63
C LEU A 771 -9.66 10.05 31.41
N LYS A 772 -9.26 10.58 32.57
CA LYS A 772 -8.26 9.92 33.41
C LYS A 772 -8.70 8.50 33.78
N PHE A 773 -7.80 7.54 33.63
CA PHE A 773 -8.05 6.09 33.78
C PHE A 773 -9.00 5.49 32.74
N THR A 774 -9.03 6.05 31.54
CA THR A 774 -9.60 5.44 30.32
C THR A 774 -8.48 5.13 29.35
N HIS A 775 -8.79 4.46 28.21
CA HIS A 775 -7.83 4.28 27.12
C HIS A 775 -7.72 5.54 26.23
N PHE A 776 -8.37 6.65 26.62
CA PHE A 776 -8.44 7.92 25.89
C PHE A 776 -7.76 9.07 26.64
N ASP A 777 -6.82 8.78 27.50
CA ASP A 777 -6.08 9.79 28.28
C ASP A 777 -5.17 10.66 27.39
N SER A 778 -4.80 10.19 26.20
CA SER A 778 -4.14 11.01 25.17
C SER A 778 -4.98 12.18 24.66
N MET A 779 -6.31 12.15 24.83
CA MET A 779 -7.24 13.25 24.51
C MET A 779 -7.33 14.28 25.65
N TYR A 780 -6.21 14.62 26.26
CA TYR A 780 -6.13 15.45 27.47
C TYR A 780 -6.50 16.92 27.24
N ALA A 781 -6.48 17.44 26.01
CA ALA A 781 -6.70 18.84 25.68
C ALA A 781 -8.07 19.09 24.98
N THR A 782 -9.09 18.26 25.25
CA THR A 782 -10.38 18.33 24.52
C THR A 782 -11.43 19.26 25.16
N SER A 783 -11.23 19.82 26.35
CA SER A 783 -12.20 20.71 26.99
C SER A 783 -12.49 21.94 26.11
N TYR A 784 -13.72 22.06 25.57
CA TYR A 784 -14.05 23.12 24.59
C TYR A 784 -13.86 24.53 25.16
N LYS A 785 -14.09 24.71 26.46
CA LYS A 785 -13.97 26.04 27.12
C LYS A 785 -12.54 26.57 27.10
N ASP A 786 -11.58 25.70 27.02
CA ASP A 786 -10.17 26.09 27.02
C ASP A 786 -9.73 26.59 25.63
N TRP A 787 -10.46 26.19 24.56
CA TRP A 787 -10.11 26.44 23.17
C TRP A 787 -11.07 27.32 22.38
N TYR A 788 -12.26 27.58 22.89
CA TYR A 788 -13.36 28.23 22.18
C TYR A 788 -12.96 29.56 21.52
N ASP A 789 -12.45 30.50 22.31
CA ASP A 789 -12.09 31.85 21.83
C ASP A 789 -10.97 31.79 20.79
N GLN A 790 -9.98 30.94 21.02
CA GLN A 790 -8.85 30.75 20.11
C GLN A 790 -9.31 30.13 18.79
N ALA A 791 -10.17 29.12 18.83
CA ALA A 791 -10.71 28.46 17.65
C ALA A 791 -11.56 29.40 16.79
N VAL A 792 -12.43 30.23 17.43
CA VAL A 792 -13.22 31.23 16.71
C VAL A 792 -12.33 32.30 16.08
N SER A 793 -11.31 32.77 16.78
CA SER A 793 -10.33 33.72 16.24
C SER A 793 -9.56 33.14 15.05
N MET A 794 -9.00 31.94 15.20
CA MET A 794 -8.26 31.24 14.14
C MET A 794 -9.15 31.03 12.91
N TYR A 795 -10.39 30.57 13.11
CA TYR A 795 -11.30 30.37 11.99
C TYR A 795 -11.57 31.64 11.20
N LYS A 796 -11.86 32.74 11.89
CA LYS A 796 -12.16 34.03 11.23
C LYS A 796 -11.00 34.49 10.37
N GLU A 797 -9.78 34.41 10.89
CA GLU A 797 -8.57 34.81 10.17
C GLU A 797 -8.27 33.87 8.99
N VAL A 798 -8.27 32.54 9.22
CA VAL A 798 -8.04 31.58 8.16
C VAL A 798 -9.13 31.64 7.08
N ASN A 799 -10.40 31.85 7.46
CA ASN A 799 -11.50 32.00 6.51
C ASN A 799 -11.35 33.25 5.64
N GLU A 800 -10.91 34.39 6.20
CA GLU A 800 -10.65 35.61 5.43
C GLU A 800 -9.61 35.38 4.34
N VAL A 801 -8.58 34.59 4.64
CA VAL A 801 -7.48 34.28 3.72
C VAL A 801 -7.86 33.20 2.70
N LEU A 802 -8.46 32.10 3.14
CA LEU A 802 -8.66 30.91 2.31
C LEU A 802 -9.99 30.86 1.56
N ALA A 803 -11.04 31.60 1.99
CA ALA A 803 -12.31 31.57 1.26
C ALA A 803 -12.17 32.03 -0.21
N PRO A 804 -11.37 33.07 -0.56
CA PRO A 804 -11.16 33.46 -1.95
C PRO A 804 -10.43 32.41 -2.80
N VAL A 805 -9.67 31.51 -2.21
CA VAL A 805 -8.85 30.50 -2.90
C VAL A 805 -9.38 29.08 -2.75
N GLN A 806 -10.46 28.86 -2.02
CA GLN A 806 -11.00 27.52 -1.71
C GLN A 806 -11.21 26.64 -2.93
N ARG A 807 -11.61 27.21 -4.06
CA ARG A 807 -11.85 26.51 -5.35
C ARG A 807 -10.69 26.59 -6.31
N ALA A 808 -9.72 27.44 -6.01
CA ALA A 808 -8.55 27.61 -6.85
C ALA A 808 -7.57 26.47 -6.60
N GLN A 809 -6.91 26.00 -7.65
CA GLN A 809 -5.88 24.98 -7.52
C GLN A 809 -4.59 25.63 -7.00
N ILE A 810 -3.85 24.94 -6.14
CA ILE A 810 -2.47 25.33 -5.85
C ILE A 810 -1.64 24.93 -7.08
N VAL A 811 -1.17 25.94 -7.81
CA VAL A 811 -0.40 25.74 -9.07
C VAL A 811 1.09 25.75 -8.83
N ASN A 812 1.55 26.42 -7.77
CA ASN A 812 2.95 26.45 -7.42
C ASN A 812 3.14 26.62 -5.91
N HIS A 813 4.22 26.03 -5.39
CA HIS A 813 4.71 26.24 -4.02
C HIS A 813 6.21 26.48 -4.11
N ILE A 814 6.66 27.61 -3.63
CA ILE A 814 8.03 28.08 -3.80
C ILE A 814 8.64 28.37 -2.43
N ARG A 815 9.73 27.70 -2.09
CA ARG A 815 10.55 28.06 -0.94
C ARG A 815 11.61 29.06 -1.39
N HIS A 816 11.46 30.33 -1.01
CA HIS A 816 12.43 31.37 -1.33
C HIS A 816 13.68 31.29 -0.47
N GLN A 817 13.49 30.97 0.81
CA GLN A 817 14.55 30.68 1.77
C GLN A 817 14.00 29.82 2.91
N GLU A 818 14.84 29.39 3.82
CA GLU A 818 14.38 28.62 4.99
C GLU A 818 13.34 29.43 5.80
N GLY A 819 12.17 28.81 6.01
CA GLY A 819 11.05 29.41 6.73
C GLY A 819 10.30 30.51 5.97
N VAL A 820 10.51 30.70 4.65
CA VAL A 820 9.76 31.64 3.84
C VAL A 820 9.28 30.99 2.56
N VAL A 821 7.96 30.91 2.41
CA VAL A 821 7.31 30.22 1.29
C VAL A 821 6.30 31.12 0.58
N GLU A 822 6.04 30.82 -0.68
CA GLU A 822 5.00 31.41 -1.51
C GLU A 822 4.10 30.30 -2.07
N VAL A 823 2.81 30.45 -1.93
CA VAL A 823 1.78 29.57 -2.49
C VAL A 823 1.00 30.32 -3.55
N GLN A 824 1.06 29.84 -4.79
CA GLN A 824 0.38 30.47 -5.92
C GLN A 824 -0.87 29.67 -6.30
N TYR A 825 -1.96 30.37 -6.50
CA TYR A 825 -3.25 29.82 -6.85
C TYR A 825 -3.65 30.13 -8.31
N SER A 826 -4.46 29.24 -8.89
CA SER A 826 -4.90 29.33 -10.30
C SER A 826 -5.76 30.55 -10.60
N ASN A 827 -6.33 31.22 -9.59
CA ASN A 827 -7.10 32.45 -9.72
C ASN A 827 -6.26 33.73 -9.61
N GLY A 828 -4.92 33.61 -9.64
CA GLY A 828 -4.00 34.74 -9.64
C GLY A 828 -3.62 35.28 -8.25
N ILE A 829 -4.12 34.69 -7.18
CA ILE A 829 -3.73 35.03 -5.81
C ILE A 829 -2.42 34.32 -5.46
N SER A 830 -1.48 35.04 -4.82
CA SER A 830 -0.28 34.49 -4.16
C SER A 830 -0.32 34.79 -2.68
N ILE A 831 0.03 33.82 -1.85
CA ILE A 831 0.13 33.97 -0.40
C ILE A 831 1.59 33.69 0.00
N TYR A 832 2.23 34.70 0.63
CA TYR A 832 3.58 34.63 1.16
C TYR A 832 3.48 34.37 2.66
N VAL A 833 4.18 33.35 3.16
CA VAL A 833 4.21 33.00 4.59
C VAL A 833 5.64 33.05 5.09
N ASN A 834 5.88 33.78 6.18
CA ASN A 834 7.18 33.92 6.83
C ASN A 834 7.14 33.36 8.25
N TYR A 835 7.67 32.18 8.46
CA TYR A 835 7.81 31.53 9.76
C TYR A 835 8.97 32.07 10.58
N THR A 836 9.82 32.92 9.99
CA THR A 836 11.04 33.40 10.67
C THR A 836 10.71 34.54 11.64
N GLY A 837 11.55 34.70 12.65
CA GLY A 837 11.45 35.83 13.59
C GLY A 837 12.00 37.18 13.05
N LYS A 838 12.09 37.35 11.71
CA LYS A 838 12.63 38.54 11.05
C LYS A 838 11.79 38.96 9.86
N ASP A 839 11.67 40.27 9.61
CA ASP A 839 11.08 40.76 8.40
C ASP A 839 11.93 40.37 7.19
N VAL A 840 11.27 39.94 6.12
CA VAL A 840 11.92 39.55 4.86
C VAL A 840 11.30 40.28 3.69
N SER A 841 12.03 40.42 2.59
CA SER A 841 11.51 40.90 1.32
C SER A 841 11.74 39.86 0.24
N VAL A 842 10.66 39.42 -0.37
CA VAL A 842 10.66 38.42 -1.43
C VAL A 842 10.13 39.05 -2.71
N GLN A 843 10.93 39.12 -3.75
CA GLN A 843 10.57 39.67 -5.07
C GLN A 843 9.96 41.09 -5.00
N GLY A 844 10.26 41.86 -3.95
CA GLY A 844 9.72 43.20 -3.71
C GLY A 844 8.58 43.27 -2.70
N THR A 845 7.97 42.15 -2.35
CA THR A 845 6.94 42.02 -1.30
C THR A 845 7.56 41.94 0.06
N ALA A 846 7.20 42.83 0.98
CA ALA A 846 7.66 42.82 2.36
C ALA A 846 6.76 41.91 3.21
N VAL A 847 7.33 40.89 3.86
CA VAL A 847 6.59 39.98 4.74
C VAL A 847 7.18 40.07 6.14
N GLY A 848 6.38 40.57 7.11
CA GLY A 848 6.80 40.73 8.51
C GLY A 848 7.21 39.39 9.18
N ALA A 849 7.96 39.51 10.27
CA ALA A 849 8.35 38.36 11.11
C ALA A 849 7.12 37.62 11.65
N GLY A 850 7.00 36.32 11.37
CA GLY A 850 5.86 35.51 11.78
C GLY A 850 4.53 35.99 11.14
N GLN A 851 4.55 36.48 9.90
CA GLN A 851 3.37 37.02 9.23
C GLN A 851 3.17 36.37 7.86
N TYR A 852 2.00 36.67 7.29
CA TYR A 852 1.68 36.37 5.89
C TYR A 852 1.25 37.61 5.14
N VAL A 853 1.36 37.58 3.82
CA VAL A 853 0.89 38.66 2.92
C VAL A 853 0.18 38.00 1.73
N ILE A 854 -0.95 38.60 1.35
CA ILE A 854 -1.72 38.17 0.17
C ILE A 854 -1.48 39.19 -0.94
N GLU A 855 -1.15 38.71 -2.13
CA GLU A 855 -1.02 39.50 -3.34
C GLU A 855 -1.95 39.00 -4.45
N GLY A 856 -2.42 39.88 -5.30
CA GLY A 856 -3.33 39.57 -6.39
C GLY A 856 -4.80 39.81 -6.01
N GLU A 857 -5.64 39.90 -7.04
CA GLU A 857 -7.11 39.95 -6.92
C GLU A 857 -7.66 38.70 -7.61
N PRO A 858 -8.74 38.09 -7.09
CA PRO A 858 -9.34 36.91 -7.74
C PRO A 858 -9.80 37.28 -9.16
N SER A 859 -9.30 36.59 -10.17
CA SER A 859 -9.69 36.76 -11.58
C SER A 859 -10.95 35.99 -11.93
#